data_d44b447b0e77860d2ecbd8fb4f454c95
#
_entry.id   d44b447b0e77860d2ecbd8fb4f454c95
#
_cell.length_a   1.000
_cell.length_b   1.000
_cell.length_c   1.000
_cell.angle_alpha   90.00
_cell.angle_beta   90.00
_cell.angle_gamma   90.00
#
_symmetry.space_group_name_H-M   'P 1'
#
loop_
_entity.id
_entity.type
_entity.pdbx_description
1 polymer ?
#
loop_
_entity_poly.entity_id
_entity_poly.type
_entity_poly.pdbx_seq_one_letter_code
_entity_poly.pdbx_strand_id
1 'polypeptide(L)'
;MRIRYVSGTLGMFFTLFSNAQVVSDTIKSVDLSEVVVTGSYRHAQEKKTTLTLELFQKDYLNRHFTGNLVQTLKNVPGVHSMDIGAGFSKPMIRGLGFNRIAVSENGIKQEGQQWGADHGLEIDAFNVDEVRILKGPSSLFYGSDAMGGVIEILPLLPQKENRFFGEAALLGKSVNGTVGGSLMLGIEKNAWLVRVRFSEQHYGDYHVPVDTIVYLTQLVPVYGRKLKNTAGFERNVSAMGDYRKKFYQMNIAVSNVYQKMGFFPGAHGIPDISRLEDDENSRNIELPYSKVNHLKVTTHQQYLWNGIQLSGDFGYQFNHREEWSAFHTHYDTQVMPAKDPDRELVFKLHTFSSSLKLRLSSSSSWEHMAGWNMQIQKNAIGGYSFLLPEYKRFTTGAFWLTTFRLDNQLSVTGGIRYDRGRIDITAFEDPYLVEYLHRQGYEEEVIQAYRWRSYPVDRAYGNYSCSAGVVWTPAAGHLLKMNVGRSFRLPGVNELASNGVHHGTFRHEKGDATLSSEQGWQIDASYTLAYKKMELVVSSFASWFDNYIYLRPMGEWSVLPHAGQIYQYSGARALFMGGEINFNMDFLRHFNYRLVGEYVYTYNRDEHTALSFSPPVSMRNILTWNKKDFQLYAELQSIASQNRIARNEDRTPGACLIHLGGSIHIPMAKADIEISLGIRNLSDVKYYNHLSFYRKVEIPEPGRSFQISIKVPFKQLLK
;
A
#
# COMPACT_ATOMS: atom_id res chain seq x y z
N MET A 1 -30.05 -24.55 30.27
CA MET A 1 -30.95 -24.09 31.33
C MET A 1 -30.86 -22.60 31.48
N ARG A 2 -31.96 -21.90 31.20
CA ARG A 2 -32.30 -20.46 31.37
C ARG A 2 -31.31 -19.42 30.85
N ILE A 3 -31.57 -19.00 29.61
CA ILE A 3 -31.22 -17.69 29.04
C ILE A 3 -32.03 -16.61 29.80
N ARG A 4 -31.36 -15.63 30.40
CA ARG A 4 -32.01 -14.40 30.85
C ARG A 4 -31.64 -13.28 29.87
N TYR A 5 -32.66 -12.71 29.25
CA TYR A 5 -32.66 -11.53 28.42
C TYR A 5 -32.09 -10.33 29.17
N VAL A 6 -31.17 -9.59 28.56
CA VAL A 6 -30.84 -8.21 28.88
C VAL A 6 -31.52 -7.33 27.84
N SER A 7 -32.78 -7.03 28.05
CA SER A 7 -33.53 -5.96 27.38
C SER A 7 -33.63 -4.80 28.34
N GLY A 8 -32.78 -3.78 28.22
CA GLY A 8 -32.87 -2.67 29.13
C GLY A 8 -31.78 -1.60 28.98
N THR A 9 -31.46 -1.15 27.74
CA THR A 9 -30.64 0.07 27.57
C THR A 9 -30.83 0.79 26.21
N LEU A 10 -31.88 0.48 25.47
CA LEU A 10 -32.21 1.20 24.23
C LEU A 10 -33.30 2.28 24.41
N GLY A 11 -33.87 2.41 25.60
CA GLY A 11 -34.99 3.32 25.89
C GLY A 11 -34.60 4.74 26.33
N MET A 12 -33.33 5.03 26.59
CA MET A 12 -32.93 6.31 27.22
C MET A 12 -32.35 7.36 26.25
N PHE A 13 -32.22 7.03 24.98
CA PHE A 13 -31.70 7.98 23.97
C PHE A 13 -32.79 8.71 23.15
N PHE A 14 -34.07 8.39 23.33
CA PHE A 14 -35.15 8.97 22.51
C PHE A 14 -35.88 10.16 23.10
N THR A 15 -35.59 10.61 24.33
CA THR A 15 -36.36 11.67 25.00
C THR A 15 -35.67 13.04 25.09
N LEU A 16 -34.54 13.25 24.43
CA LEU A 16 -33.85 14.55 24.43
C LEU A 16 -33.94 15.37 23.13
N PHE A 17 -34.77 14.99 22.16
CA PHE A 17 -34.86 15.67 20.86
C PHE A 17 -36.24 16.25 20.54
N SER A 18 -36.89 16.90 21.48
CA SER A 18 -38.17 17.58 21.18
C SER A 18 -38.09 19.10 21.31
N ASN A 19 -37.11 19.78 20.74
CA ASN A 19 -37.15 21.21 20.44
C ASN A 19 -35.96 21.60 19.52
N ALA A 20 -35.99 21.17 18.26
CA ALA A 20 -35.15 21.78 17.22
C ALA A 20 -36.08 22.57 16.30
N GLN A 21 -36.05 23.89 16.44
CA GLN A 21 -36.67 24.81 15.49
C GLN A 21 -36.04 24.60 14.11
N VAL A 22 -36.89 24.29 13.13
CA VAL A 22 -36.51 24.14 11.73
C VAL A 22 -36.11 25.50 11.18
N VAL A 23 -34.83 25.79 11.06
CA VAL A 23 -34.34 26.83 10.17
C VAL A 23 -34.24 26.21 8.78
N SER A 24 -35.20 26.57 7.93
CA SER A 24 -35.18 26.20 6.51
C SER A 24 -34.16 27.08 5.77
N ASP A 25 -32.89 26.78 5.90
CA ASP A 25 -31.92 27.22 4.92
C ASP A 25 -31.81 26.14 3.84
N THR A 26 -32.31 26.51 2.66
CA THR A 26 -32.15 25.75 1.44
C THR A 26 -30.69 25.44 1.23
N ILE A 27 -30.30 24.22 1.52
CA ILE A 27 -29.02 23.66 1.06
C ILE A 27 -29.14 23.73 -0.47
N LYS A 28 -28.47 24.71 -1.07
CA LYS A 28 -28.24 24.72 -2.52
C LYS A 28 -27.57 23.40 -2.85
N SER A 29 -28.30 22.52 -3.53
CA SER A 29 -27.72 21.41 -4.22
C SER A 29 -26.64 22.00 -5.12
N VAL A 30 -25.37 21.83 -4.75
CA VAL A 30 -24.28 22.10 -5.68
C VAL A 30 -24.43 20.99 -6.72
N ASP A 31 -25.04 21.33 -7.85
CA ASP A 31 -24.88 20.57 -9.05
C ASP A 31 -23.39 20.53 -9.31
N LEU A 32 -22.82 19.33 -9.19
CA LEU A 32 -21.49 19.04 -9.68
C LEU A 32 -21.59 18.97 -11.22
N SER A 33 -21.85 20.14 -11.85
CA SER A 33 -21.53 20.35 -13.25
C SER A 33 -20.04 20.09 -13.39
N GLU A 34 -19.67 19.41 -14.44
CA GLU A 34 -18.34 19.03 -14.91
C GLU A 34 -17.24 19.86 -14.25
N VAL A 35 -16.72 19.36 -13.12
CA VAL A 35 -15.61 20.02 -12.44
C VAL A 35 -14.40 19.70 -13.28
N VAL A 36 -14.07 20.60 -14.17
CA VAL A 36 -12.72 20.71 -14.71
C VAL A 36 -11.80 20.70 -13.49
N VAL A 37 -10.97 19.67 -13.39
CA VAL A 37 -10.06 19.49 -12.27
C VAL A 37 -8.98 20.55 -12.34
N THR A 38 -9.34 21.69 -11.87
CA THR A 38 -8.44 22.81 -11.62
C THR A 38 -7.94 22.68 -10.18
N GLY A 39 -6.86 23.38 -9.86
CA GLY A 39 -6.32 23.45 -8.50
C GLY A 39 -7.37 23.79 -7.42
N SER A 40 -8.52 24.33 -7.81
CA SER A 40 -9.65 24.64 -6.93
C SER A 40 -10.30 23.43 -6.27
N TYR A 41 -10.43 22.27 -6.95
CA TYR A 41 -10.98 21.05 -6.34
C TYR A 41 -10.02 20.47 -5.31
N ARG A 42 -8.74 20.37 -5.65
CA ARG A 42 -7.69 19.92 -4.73
C ARG A 42 -7.68 20.79 -3.48
N HIS A 43 -7.61 22.13 -3.62
CA HIS A 43 -7.63 23.04 -2.48
C HIS A 43 -8.90 22.93 -1.64
N ALA A 44 -10.06 22.69 -2.24
CA ALA A 44 -11.31 22.47 -1.51
C ALA A 44 -11.27 21.18 -0.68
N GLN A 45 -10.64 20.12 -1.17
CA GLN A 45 -10.45 18.86 -0.41
C GLN A 45 -9.38 19.03 0.67
N GLU A 46 -8.28 19.71 0.38
CA GLU A 46 -7.21 19.99 1.33
C GLU A 46 -7.70 20.76 2.57
N LYS A 47 -8.61 21.71 2.40
CA LYS A 47 -9.24 22.47 3.50
C LYS A 47 -10.16 21.64 4.40
N LYS A 48 -10.58 20.45 3.97
CA LYS A 48 -11.47 19.58 4.75
C LYS A 48 -10.75 18.64 5.71
N THR A 49 -9.44 18.57 5.67
CA THR A 49 -8.65 17.69 6.53
C THR A 49 -7.44 18.41 7.12
N THR A 50 -7.15 18.12 8.37
CA THR A 50 -5.94 18.61 9.07
C THR A 50 -4.68 17.83 8.67
N LEU A 51 -4.85 16.67 8.04
CA LEU A 51 -3.73 15.85 7.54
C LEU A 51 -3.20 16.40 6.21
N THR A 52 -1.95 16.12 5.91
CA THR A 52 -1.38 16.36 4.57
C THR A 52 -2.06 15.44 3.58
N LEU A 53 -2.74 16.01 2.59
CA LEU A 53 -3.49 15.28 1.55
C LEU A 53 -2.82 15.50 0.20
N GLU A 54 -2.55 14.40 -0.50
CA GLU A 54 -2.22 14.38 -1.92
C GLU A 54 -3.36 13.73 -2.69
N LEU A 55 -3.78 14.35 -3.79
CA LEU A 55 -4.88 13.89 -4.62
C LEU A 55 -4.41 13.70 -6.05
N PHE A 56 -4.57 12.49 -6.57
CA PHE A 56 -4.18 12.12 -7.93
C PHE A 56 -5.39 11.60 -8.68
N GLN A 57 -5.72 12.29 -9.75
CA GLN A 57 -6.81 11.93 -10.62
C GLN A 57 -6.30 11.20 -11.86
N LYS A 58 -7.23 10.71 -12.67
CA LYS A 58 -6.97 9.86 -13.81
C LYS A 58 -5.90 10.41 -14.76
N ASP A 59 -5.87 11.72 -15.00
CA ASP A 59 -4.88 12.35 -15.88
C ASP A 59 -3.44 12.20 -15.36
N TYR A 60 -3.23 12.38 -14.07
CA TYR A 60 -1.93 12.14 -13.46
C TYR A 60 -1.56 10.66 -13.53
N LEU A 61 -2.50 9.78 -13.15
CA LEU A 61 -2.29 8.34 -13.16
C LEU A 61 -1.97 7.82 -14.57
N ASN A 62 -2.64 8.35 -15.59
CA ASN A 62 -2.40 8.00 -16.99
C ASN A 62 -0.99 8.38 -17.46
N ARG A 63 -0.57 9.62 -17.18
CA ARG A 63 0.75 10.12 -17.58
C ARG A 63 1.92 9.40 -16.92
N HIS A 64 1.74 8.93 -15.68
CA HIS A 64 2.77 8.22 -14.92
C HIS A 64 2.54 6.71 -14.87
N PHE A 65 1.63 6.19 -15.68
CA PHE A 65 1.21 4.79 -15.65
C PHE A 65 2.38 3.84 -15.92
N THR A 66 2.60 2.90 -15.00
CA THR A 66 3.69 1.91 -15.10
C THR A 66 3.19 0.47 -15.14
N GLY A 67 1.87 0.24 -15.08
CA GLY A 67 1.30 -1.10 -14.90
C GLY A 67 1.34 -1.60 -13.45
N ASN A 68 1.89 -0.81 -12.51
CA ASN A 68 1.88 -1.07 -11.08
C ASN A 68 1.53 0.22 -10.33
N LEU A 69 0.54 0.14 -9.43
CA LEU A 69 0.04 1.34 -8.73
C LEU A 69 1.12 2.01 -7.87
N VAL A 70 1.83 1.24 -7.05
CA VAL A 70 2.84 1.81 -6.13
C VAL A 70 3.97 2.48 -6.89
N GLN A 71 4.44 1.85 -7.97
CA GLN A 71 5.46 2.45 -8.85
C GLN A 71 4.94 3.70 -9.57
N THR A 72 3.65 3.77 -9.92
CA THR A 72 3.01 4.97 -10.48
C THR A 72 3.03 6.13 -9.48
N LEU A 73 2.95 5.84 -8.18
CA LEU A 73 2.93 6.83 -7.09
C LEU A 73 4.32 7.24 -6.58
N LYS A 74 5.42 6.66 -7.06
CA LYS A 74 6.80 6.99 -6.64
C LYS A 74 7.20 8.46 -6.78
N ASN A 75 6.50 9.22 -7.64
CA ASN A 75 6.82 10.65 -7.86
C ASN A 75 6.12 11.57 -6.85
N VAL A 76 5.41 11.01 -5.88
CA VAL A 76 4.74 11.75 -4.79
C VAL A 76 5.75 11.98 -3.67
N PRO A 77 5.92 13.24 -3.18
CA PRO A 77 6.80 13.50 -2.05
C PRO A 77 6.50 12.58 -0.87
N GLY A 78 7.52 12.05 -0.21
CA GLY A 78 7.39 11.18 0.96
C GLY A 78 6.79 9.80 0.70
N VAL A 79 6.48 9.44 -0.56
CA VAL A 79 5.97 8.11 -0.94
C VAL A 79 7.08 7.33 -1.65
N HIS A 80 7.45 6.22 -1.07
CA HIS A 80 8.45 5.32 -1.62
C HIS A 80 7.84 3.96 -1.94
N SER A 81 8.58 3.18 -2.71
CA SER A 81 8.24 1.80 -3.05
C SER A 81 9.33 0.85 -2.57
N MET A 82 8.93 -0.15 -1.83
CA MET A 82 9.75 -1.32 -1.54
C MET A 82 9.51 -2.33 -2.66
N ASP A 83 10.43 -2.39 -3.60
CA ASP A 83 10.27 -3.23 -4.79
C ASP A 83 11.06 -4.53 -4.65
N ILE A 84 10.49 -5.61 -5.17
CA ILE A 84 11.20 -6.86 -5.45
C ILE A 84 10.98 -7.17 -6.93
N GLY A 85 12.01 -6.90 -7.71
CA GLY A 85 11.91 -7.01 -9.16
C GLY A 85 10.87 -6.08 -9.77
N ALA A 86 10.33 -6.47 -10.91
CA ALA A 86 9.40 -5.65 -11.69
C ALA A 86 7.93 -5.77 -11.25
N GLY A 87 7.57 -6.79 -10.51
CA GLY A 87 6.18 -7.15 -10.24
C GLY A 87 5.69 -6.85 -8.82
N PHE A 88 6.53 -6.98 -7.79
CA PHE A 88 6.12 -6.73 -6.42
C PHE A 88 6.53 -5.35 -5.95
N SER A 89 5.58 -4.62 -5.39
CA SER A 89 5.81 -3.30 -4.83
C SER A 89 4.94 -3.08 -3.60
N LYS A 90 5.54 -2.59 -2.53
CA LYS A 90 4.86 -2.15 -1.31
C LYS A 90 5.03 -0.66 -1.10
N PRO A 91 3.99 0.07 -0.68
CA PRO A 91 4.12 1.48 -0.37
C PRO A 91 4.81 1.68 0.98
N MET A 92 5.59 2.73 1.06
CA MET A 92 6.14 3.30 2.27
C MET A 92 5.85 4.80 2.28
N ILE A 93 5.41 5.35 3.39
CA ILE A 93 5.16 6.78 3.56
C ILE A 93 6.06 7.28 4.69
N ARG A 94 6.92 8.28 4.40
CA ARG A 94 7.79 8.92 5.39
C ARG A 94 8.65 7.94 6.20
N GLY A 95 9.15 6.89 5.55
CA GLY A 95 9.95 5.84 6.18
C GLY A 95 9.14 4.78 6.94
N LEU A 96 7.82 4.93 7.07
CA LEU A 96 6.94 3.93 7.64
C LEU A 96 6.39 3.04 6.53
N GLY A 97 6.66 1.76 6.61
CA GLY A 97 6.23 0.74 5.64
C GLY A 97 5.61 -0.48 6.32
N PHE A 98 5.46 -1.57 5.58
CA PHE A 98 4.82 -2.81 6.02
C PHE A 98 3.38 -2.56 6.51
N ASN A 99 3.01 -3.14 7.63
CA ASN A 99 1.67 -3.02 8.22
C ASN A 99 1.41 -1.66 8.91
N ARG A 100 2.11 -0.57 8.53
CA ARG A 100 1.90 0.78 9.07
C ARG A 100 1.24 1.74 8.09
N ILE A 101 1.02 1.27 6.86
CA ILE A 101 0.28 1.99 5.82
C ILE A 101 -0.97 1.20 5.50
N ALA A 102 -2.13 1.83 5.67
CA ALA A 102 -3.38 1.25 5.24
C ALA A 102 -3.62 1.57 3.75
N VAL A 103 -3.95 0.55 2.97
CA VAL A 103 -4.46 0.74 1.62
C VAL A 103 -5.94 0.41 1.63
N SER A 104 -6.76 1.32 1.11
CA SER A 104 -8.22 1.18 1.08
C SER A 104 -8.71 1.23 -0.35
N GLU A 105 -9.54 0.29 -0.75
CA GLU A 105 -10.23 0.27 -2.04
C GLU A 105 -11.74 0.29 -1.79
N ASN A 106 -12.44 1.26 -2.37
CA ASN A 106 -13.88 1.44 -2.19
C ASN A 106 -14.33 1.50 -0.72
N GLY A 107 -13.54 2.15 0.15
CA GLY A 107 -13.83 2.30 1.58
C GLY A 107 -13.45 1.10 2.47
N ILE A 108 -13.01 0.00 1.89
CA ILE A 108 -12.58 -1.22 2.60
C ILE A 108 -11.06 -1.36 2.57
N LYS A 109 -10.46 -1.56 3.75
CA LYS A 109 -9.02 -1.84 3.86
C LYS A 109 -8.69 -3.14 3.16
N GLN A 110 -7.70 -3.10 2.27
CA GLN A 110 -7.19 -4.28 1.59
C GLN A 110 -6.35 -5.15 2.53
N GLU A 111 -6.62 -6.45 2.50
CA GLU A 111 -5.93 -7.45 3.31
C GLU A 111 -5.41 -8.57 2.41
N GLY A 112 -4.16 -8.42 1.94
CA GLY A 112 -3.51 -9.31 0.97
C GLY A 112 -2.28 -10.03 1.52
N GLN A 113 -2.30 -10.59 2.74
CA GLN A 113 -1.12 -11.28 3.33
C GLN A 113 0.15 -10.40 3.35
N GLN A 114 0.00 -9.13 3.70
CA GLN A 114 1.06 -8.11 3.58
C GLN A 114 2.16 -8.19 4.64
N TRP A 115 2.23 -9.26 5.43
CA TRP A 115 3.23 -9.47 6.47
C TRP A 115 4.64 -9.71 5.91
N GLY A 116 4.77 -10.35 4.76
CA GLY A 116 6.06 -10.58 4.10
C GLY A 116 6.57 -9.32 3.39
N ALA A 117 7.87 -9.16 3.32
CA ALA A 117 8.49 -8.07 2.58
C ALA A 117 8.38 -8.25 1.06
N ASP A 118 8.30 -9.50 0.64
CA ASP A 118 8.17 -10.01 -0.71
C ASP A 118 6.72 -10.11 -1.21
N HIS A 119 5.77 -9.58 -0.45
CA HIS A 119 4.36 -9.57 -0.82
C HIS A 119 3.93 -8.17 -1.26
N GLY A 120 3.55 -8.00 -2.53
CA GLY A 120 3.06 -6.75 -3.10
C GLY A 120 1.58 -6.45 -2.80
N LEU A 121 1.10 -5.33 -3.34
CA LEU A 121 -0.34 -5.04 -3.36
C LEU A 121 -0.99 -5.74 -4.55
N GLU A 122 -2.08 -6.47 -4.31
CA GLU A 122 -2.93 -7.06 -5.34
C GLU A 122 -4.03 -6.05 -5.75
N ILE A 123 -3.65 -5.10 -6.62
CA ILE A 123 -4.54 -4.05 -7.15
C ILE A 123 -4.32 -3.93 -8.65
N ASP A 124 -5.40 -4.03 -9.42
CA ASP A 124 -5.38 -3.76 -10.85
C ASP A 124 -5.09 -2.28 -11.12
N ALA A 125 -3.87 -1.97 -11.57
CA ALA A 125 -3.45 -0.60 -11.86
C ALA A 125 -4.26 0.05 -13.00
N PHE A 126 -4.85 -0.72 -13.91
CA PHE A 126 -5.74 -0.21 -14.95
C PHE A 126 -7.11 0.23 -14.39
N ASN A 127 -7.51 -0.30 -13.22
CA ASN A 127 -8.83 -0.05 -12.62
C ASN A 127 -8.82 1.06 -11.56
N VAL A 128 -7.84 1.96 -11.61
CA VAL A 128 -7.69 3.06 -10.65
C VAL A 128 -8.08 4.38 -11.31
N ASP A 129 -9.10 5.05 -10.79
CA ASP A 129 -9.60 6.33 -11.31
C ASP A 129 -9.12 7.53 -10.51
N GLU A 130 -9.09 7.42 -9.17
CA GLU A 130 -8.61 8.47 -8.26
C GLU A 130 -7.85 7.82 -7.09
N VAL A 131 -6.73 8.42 -6.68
CA VAL A 131 -5.98 8.04 -5.49
C VAL A 131 -5.85 9.23 -4.57
N ARG A 132 -6.16 9.03 -3.29
CA ARG A 132 -5.90 9.97 -2.20
C ARG A 132 -4.84 9.39 -1.28
N ILE A 133 -3.85 10.18 -0.95
CA ILE A 133 -2.82 9.79 0.02
C ILE A 133 -2.92 10.75 1.20
N LEU A 134 -3.31 10.21 2.34
CA LEU A 134 -3.35 10.91 3.61
C LEU A 134 -2.07 10.55 4.36
N LYS A 135 -1.20 11.53 4.62
CA LYS A 135 0.05 11.35 5.35
C LYS A 135 -0.15 11.78 6.79
N GLY A 136 0.36 10.99 7.72
CA GLY A 136 0.26 11.29 9.14
C GLY A 136 -0.66 10.35 9.94
N PRO A 137 -0.99 10.68 11.20
CA PRO A 137 -1.68 9.79 12.14
C PRO A 137 -3.15 9.59 11.77
N SER A 138 -3.41 8.66 10.86
CA SER A 138 -4.73 8.39 10.29
C SER A 138 -5.51 7.29 11.04
N SER A 139 -4.95 6.74 12.12
CA SER A 139 -5.59 5.65 12.88
C SER A 139 -6.96 6.02 13.47
N LEU A 140 -7.22 7.30 13.67
CA LEU A 140 -8.52 7.77 14.13
C LEU A 140 -9.67 7.32 13.21
N PHE A 141 -9.47 7.39 11.90
CA PHE A 141 -10.50 7.03 10.91
C PHE A 141 -10.44 5.57 10.45
N TYR A 142 -9.20 5.04 10.30
CA TYR A 142 -8.94 3.75 9.66
C TYR A 142 -8.57 2.64 10.65
N GLY A 143 -8.39 2.99 11.94
CA GLY A 143 -8.01 2.04 12.98
C GLY A 143 -6.55 1.63 12.92
N SER A 144 -6.28 0.39 13.33
CA SER A 144 -4.95 -0.22 13.28
C SER A 144 -4.35 -0.14 11.87
N ASP A 145 -3.01 -0.05 11.79
CA ASP A 145 -2.21 -0.10 10.57
C ASP A 145 -2.21 1.20 9.73
N ALA A 146 -2.86 2.27 10.19
CA ALA A 146 -2.84 3.59 9.56
C ALA A 146 -1.95 4.60 10.32
N MET A 147 -0.78 4.14 10.80
CA MET A 147 0.15 4.97 11.59
C MET A 147 0.92 5.96 10.72
N GLY A 148 1.45 5.52 9.59
CA GLY A 148 2.20 6.37 8.66
C GLY A 148 1.34 7.10 7.65
N GLY A 149 0.13 6.61 7.43
CA GLY A 149 -0.81 7.19 6.47
C GLY A 149 -1.73 6.16 5.82
N VAL A 150 -2.50 6.66 4.86
CA VAL A 150 -3.47 5.87 4.11
C VAL A 150 -3.40 6.18 2.62
N ILE A 151 -3.48 5.15 1.80
CA ILE A 151 -3.68 5.26 0.35
C ILE A 151 -5.12 4.81 0.07
N GLU A 152 -5.97 5.74 -0.33
CA GLU A 152 -7.35 5.45 -0.72
C GLU A 152 -7.47 5.37 -2.23
N ILE A 153 -8.03 4.29 -2.73
CA ILE A 153 -8.40 4.10 -4.12
C ILE A 153 -9.91 4.28 -4.21
N LEU A 154 -10.31 5.28 -4.97
CA LEU A 154 -11.71 5.69 -5.06
C LEU A 154 -12.32 5.27 -6.38
N PRO A 155 -13.60 4.90 -6.38
CA PRO A 155 -14.28 4.46 -7.59
C PRO A 155 -14.61 5.63 -8.51
N LEU A 156 -14.84 5.30 -9.79
CA LEU A 156 -15.40 6.23 -10.77
C LEU A 156 -16.72 6.78 -10.28
N LEU A 157 -16.86 8.11 -10.34
CA LEU A 157 -18.11 8.79 -10.02
C LEU A 157 -19.00 8.94 -11.27
N PRO A 158 -20.32 8.71 -11.16
CA PRO A 158 -21.28 8.98 -12.23
C PRO A 158 -21.26 10.44 -12.68
N GLN A 159 -21.34 10.67 -13.98
CA GLN A 159 -21.40 12.02 -14.58
C GLN A 159 -22.83 12.54 -14.78
N LYS A 160 -23.85 11.76 -14.41
CA LYS A 160 -25.28 12.09 -14.59
C LYS A 160 -25.71 12.28 -16.06
N GLU A 161 -25.05 11.59 -16.96
CA GLU A 161 -25.34 11.57 -18.39
C GLU A 161 -25.81 10.18 -18.81
N ASN A 162 -26.87 10.11 -19.61
CA ASN A 162 -27.24 8.84 -20.25
C ASN A 162 -26.21 8.54 -21.34
N ARG A 163 -25.34 7.57 -21.13
CA ARG A 163 -24.23 7.27 -22.04
C ARG A 163 -23.82 5.81 -21.99
N PHE A 164 -23.35 5.32 -23.12
CA PHE A 164 -22.45 4.18 -23.21
C PHE A 164 -21.04 4.72 -23.29
N PHE A 165 -20.11 4.13 -22.53
CA PHE A 165 -18.72 4.58 -22.50
C PHE A 165 -17.77 3.40 -22.28
N GLY A 166 -16.52 3.61 -22.61
CA GLY A 166 -15.50 2.60 -22.40
C GLY A 166 -14.09 3.17 -22.52
N GLU A 167 -13.12 2.30 -22.33
CA GLU A 167 -11.71 2.61 -22.46
C GLU A 167 -10.96 1.36 -22.88
N ALA A 168 -10.21 1.43 -23.95
CA ALA A 168 -9.18 0.46 -24.30
C ALA A 168 -7.81 1.04 -23.90
N ALA A 169 -6.95 0.22 -23.30
CA ALA A 169 -5.61 0.64 -22.91
C ALA A 169 -4.57 -0.42 -23.30
N LEU A 170 -3.38 0.04 -23.72
CA LEU A 170 -2.21 -0.80 -24.01
C LEU A 170 -1.00 -0.27 -23.27
N LEU A 171 -0.12 -1.16 -22.84
CA LEU A 171 1.15 -0.87 -22.17
C LEU A 171 2.26 -1.73 -22.77
N GLY A 172 3.40 -1.10 -23.07
CA GLY A 172 4.62 -1.78 -23.45
C GLY A 172 5.82 -1.24 -22.68
N LYS A 173 6.74 -2.11 -22.22
CA LYS A 173 8.01 -1.72 -21.59
C LYS A 173 9.14 -2.59 -22.11
N SER A 174 10.28 -1.98 -22.45
CA SER A 174 11.42 -2.71 -22.99
C SER A 174 12.26 -3.42 -21.94
N VAL A 175 12.33 -2.90 -20.72
CA VAL A 175 13.23 -3.40 -19.66
C VAL A 175 12.96 -4.87 -19.30
N ASN A 176 11.73 -5.31 -19.42
CA ASN A 176 11.31 -6.70 -19.19
C ASN A 176 10.34 -7.21 -20.27
N GLY A 177 10.29 -6.56 -21.42
CA GLY A 177 9.39 -6.96 -22.50
C GLY A 177 7.91 -6.98 -22.10
N THR A 178 7.47 -6.11 -21.19
CA THR A 178 6.06 -6.04 -20.77
C THR A 178 5.16 -5.75 -21.95
N VAL A 179 4.11 -6.53 -22.09
CA VAL A 179 2.94 -6.27 -22.93
C VAL A 179 1.71 -6.40 -22.05
N GLY A 180 0.93 -5.34 -21.99
CA GLY A 180 -0.29 -5.31 -21.18
C GLY A 180 -1.43 -4.62 -21.90
N GLY A 181 -2.66 -4.95 -21.54
CA GLY A 181 -3.84 -4.33 -22.09
C GLY A 181 -5.02 -4.40 -21.15
N SER A 182 -5.98 -3.50 -21.37
CA SER A 182 -7.23 -3.46 -20.62
C SER A 182 -8.37 -3.01 -21.50
N LEU A 183 -9.54 -3.60 -21.30
CA LEU A 183 -10.80 -3.16 -21.88
C LEU A 183 -11.81 -2.91 -20.77
N MET A 184 -12.36 -1.71 -20.73
CA MET A 184 -13.44 -1.33 -19.84
C MET A 184 -14.66 -0.91 -20.66
N LEU A 185 -15.82 -1.42 -20.30
CA LEU A 185 -17.11 -1.04 -20.87
C LEU A 185 -18.05 -0.62 -19.75
N GLY A 186 -18.84 0.43 -19.99
CA GLY A 186 -19.79 0.93 -19.01
C GLY A 186 -21.03 1.55 -19.66
N ILE A 187 -22.10 1.54 -18.90
CA ILE A 187 -23.35 2.20 -19.24
C ILE A 187 -23.81 3.05 -18.05
N GLU A 188 -24.18 4.29 -18.32
CA GLU A 188 -24.81 5.15 -17.35
C GLU A 188 -26.18 5.55 -17.91
N LYS A 189 -27.25 5.22 -17.18
CA LYS A 189 -28.62 5.53 -17.59
C LYS A 189 -29.47 5.85 -16.36
N ASN A 190 -30.08 7.04 -16.35
CA ASN A 190 -30.87 7.53 -15.23
C ASN A 190 -30.07 7.56 -13.92
N ALA A 191 -30.44 6.70 -12.97
CA ALA A 191 -29.83 6.60 -11.65
C ALA A 191 -28.71 5.55 -11.57
N TRP A 192 -28.51 4.77 -12.63
CA TRP A 192 -27.61 3.63 -12.64
C TRP A 192 -26.34 3.88 -13.45
N LEU A 193 -25.21 3.49 -12.92
CA LEU A 193 -23.98 3.29 -13.65
C LEU A 193 -23.52 1.85 -13.43
N VAL A 194 -23.22 1.14 -14.51
CA VAL A 194 -22.62 -0.20 -14.45
C VAL A 194 -21.37 -0.19 -15.32
N ARG A 195 -20.29 -0.77 -14.83
CA ARG A 195 -19.07 -0.98 -15.64
C ARG A 195 -18.47 -2.33 -15.36
N VAL A 196 -17.79 -2.87 -16.37
CA VAL A 196 -16.95 -4.07 -16.27
C VAL A 196 -15.59 -3.75 -16.86
N ARG A 197 -14.54 -4.35 -16.32
CA ARG A 197 -13.17 -4.24 -16.84
C ARG A 197 -12.49 -5.59 -16.83
N PHE A 198 -11.76 -5.86 -17.87
CA PHE A 198 -10.77 -6.93 -17.96
C PHE A 198 -9.41 -6.29 -18.22
N SER A 199 -8.37 -6.75 -17.56
CA SER A 199 -6.99 -6.37 -17.82
C SER A 199 -6.06 -7.55 -17.72
N GLU A 200 -5.01 -7.54 -18.53
CA GLU A 200 -3.98 -8.57 -18.50
C GLU A 200 -2.63 -7.94 -18.87
N GLN A 201 -1.56 -8.38 -18.20
CA GLN A 201 -0.20 -8.01 -18.53
C GLN A 201 0.74 -9.20 -18.35
N HIS A 202 1.68 -9.33 -19.30
CA HIS A 202 2.75 -10.33 -19.28
C HIS A 202 4.10 -9.62 -19.36
N TYR A 203 5.06 -10.10 -18.62
CA TYR A 203 6.43 -9.58 -18.66
C TYR A 203 7.44 -10.72 -18.49
N GLY A 204 8.61 -10.51 -19.04
CA GLY A 204 9.75 -11.42 -18.92
C GLY A 204 10.73 -10.96 -17.85
N ASP A 205 11.88 -11.61 -17.84
CA ASP A 205 13.01 -11.24 -16.99
C ASP A 205 13.47 -9.81 -17.27
N TYR A 206 13.72 -9.05 -16.20
CA TYR A 206 14.08 -7.66 -16.37
C TYR A 206 15.59 -7.46 -16.59
N HIS A 207 15.88 -6.47 -17.43
CA HIS A 207 17.25 -6.08 -17.75
C HIS A 207 17.89 -5.31 -16.59
N VAL A 208 19.11 -5.71 -16.22
CA VAL A 208 20.00 -5.02 -15.28
C VAL A 208 21.23 -4.46 -16.01
N PRO A 209 21.78 -3.30 -15.59
CA PRO A 209 22.89 -2.66 -16.31
C PRO A 209 24.26 -3.24 -15.91
N VAL A 210 24.35 -4.57 -15.78
CA VAL A 210 25.56 -5.30 -15.40
C VAL A 210 25.62 -6.65 -16.10
N ASP A 211 26.82 -7.13 -16.33
CA ASP A 211 27.07 -8.47 -16.90
C ASP A 211 27.33 -9.54 -15.85
N THR A 212 27.57 -9.11 -14.58
CA THR A 212 27.81 -9.99 -13.43
C THR A 212 27.19 -9.41 -12.18
N ILE A 213 26.77 -10.26 -11.27
CA ILE A 213 26.34 -9.92 -9.90
C ILE A 213 27.18 -10.69 -8.89
N VAL A 214 27.32 -10.15 -7.69
CA VAL A 214 27.90 -10.88 -6.55
C VAL A 214 26.79 -11.64 -5.83
N TYR A 215 26.87 -12.94 -5.89
CA TYR A 215 25.90 -13.83 -5.28
C TYR A 215 26.59 -14.72 -4.24
N LEU A 216 26.28 -14.53 -2.97
CA LEU A 216 26.91 -15.26 -1.85
C LEU A 216 28.46 -15.31 -1.96
N THR A 217 29.08 -14.14 -2.18
CA THR A 217 30.54 -13.98 -2.36
C THR A 217 31.12 -14.50 -3.69
N GLN A 218 30.29 -15.07 -4.56
CA GLN A 218 30.72 -15.54 -5.88
C GLN A 218 30.26 -14.57 -6.98
N LEU A 219 31.11 -14.36 -7.96
CA LEU A 219 30.74 -13.63 -9.19
C LEU A 219 29.96 -14.57 -10.11
N VAL A 220 28.72 -14.21 -10.37
CA VAL A 220 27.80 -14.98 -11.25
C VAL A 220 27.48 -14.16 -12.49
N PRO A 221 27.59 -14.75 -13.70
CA PRO A 221 27.22 -14.08 -14.94
C PRO A 221 25.71 -13.83 -15.00
N VAL A 222 25.31 -12.68 -15.55
CA VAL A 222 23.92 -12.35 -15.89
C VAL A 222 23.79 -12.42 -17.42
N TYR A 223 23.28 -13.50 -17.92
CA TYR A 223 23.16 -13.78 -19.35
C TYR A 223 22.24 -12.77 -20.02
N GLY A 224 22.71 -12.17 -21.12
CA GLY A 224 21.97 -11.13 -21.83
C GLY A 224 21.57 -9.93 -20.96
N ARG A 225 22.22 -9.74 -19.82
CA ARG A 225 21.85 -8.73 -18.78
C ARG A 225 20.41 -8.86 -18.29
N LYS A 226 19.83 -10.04 -18.32
CA LYS A 226 18.49 -10.33 -17.81
C LYS A 226 18.57 -11.11 -16.52
N LEU A 227 17.87 -10.64 -15.50
CA LEU A 227 17.84 -11.31 -14.21
C LEU A 227 16.90 -12.50 -14.28
N LYS A 228 17.46 -13.71 -14.24
CA LYS A 228 16.76 -14.99 -14.39
C LYS A 228 15.57 -15.11 -13.44
N ASN A 229 14.47 -15.67 -13.98
CA ASN A 229 13.25 -16.01 -13.25
C ASN A 229 12.57 -14.82 -12.54
N THR A 230 12.56 -13.65 -13.19
CA THR A 230 11.82 -12.48 -12.72
C THR A 230 10.62 -12.16 -13.61
N ALA A 231 10.28 -13.07 -14.52
CA ALA A 231 9.12 -13.04 -15.37
C ALA A 231 7.81 -13.24 -14.57
N GLY A 232 6.72 -12.75 -15.14
CA GLY A 232 5.41 -12.93 -14.51
C GLY A 232 4.25 -12.51 -15.39
N PHE A 233 3.05 -12.75 -14.89
CA PHE A 233 1.83 -12.23 -15.50
C PHE A 233 0.76 -11.92 -14.44
N GLU A 234 -0.14 -11.04 -14.82
CA GLU A 234 -1.28 -10.62 -14.02
C GLU A 234 -2.53 -10.59 -14.91
N ARG A 235 -3.65 -11.09 -14.37
CA ARG A 235 -4.96 -11.09 -15.03
C ARG A 235 -6.02 -10.66 -14.04
N ASN A 236 -6.79 -9.63 -14.40
CA ASN A 236 -7.76 -9.04 -13.51
C ASN A 236 -9.11 -8.91 -14.18
N VAL A 237 -10.15 -9.09 -13.37
CA VAL A 237 -11.54 -8.86 -13.76
C VAL A 237 -12.21 -8.03 -12.69
N SER A 238 -12.95 -7.01 -13.08
CA SER A 238 -13.77 -6.24 -12.15
C SER A 238 -15.11 -5.86 -12.74
N ALA A 239 -16.11 -5.78 -11.87
CA ALA A 239 -17.44 -5.28 -12.18
C ALA A 239 -17.89 -4.32 -11.07
N MET A 240 -18.55 -3.23 -11.43
CA MET A 240 -19.07 -2.25 -10.48
C MET A 240 -20.45 -1.79 -10.92
N GLY A 241 -21.37 -1.68 -9.95
CA GLY A 241 -22.67 -1.05 -10.09
C GLY A 241 -22.80 0.10 -9.10
N ASP A 242 -23.23 1.27 -9.57
CA ASP A 242 -23.55 2.43 -8.73
C ASP A 242 -25.00 2.85 -8.99
N TYR A 243 -25.74 3.12 -7.92
CA TYR A 243 -27.11 3.59 -7.96
C TYR A 243 -27.26 4.86 -7.15
N ARG A 244 -27.81 5.93 -7.72
CA ARG A 244 -27.98 7.23 -7.06
C ARG A 244 -29.37 7.79 -7.24
N LYS A 245 -29.97 8.11 -6.12
CA LYS A 245 -31.13 8.98 -6.02
C LYS A 245 -30.86 10.12 -5.05
N LYS A 246 -31.79 11.10 -4.99
CA LYS A 246 -31.65 12.33 -4.19
C LYS A 246 -31.12 12.12 -2.76
N PHE A 247 -31.56 11.04 -2.10
CA PHE A 247 -31.23 10.79 -0.68
C PHE A 247 -30.44 9.50 -0.45
N TYR A 248 -30.22 8.69 -1.49
CA TYR A 248 -29.61 7.38 -1.35
C TYR A 248 -28.61 7.10 -2.46
N GLN A 249 -27.46 6.62 -2.08
CA GLN A 249 -26.43 6.11 -2.99
C GLN A 249 -26.01 4.73 -2.55
N MET A 250 -25.83 3.84 -3.51
CA MET A 250 -25.29 2.51 -3.33
C MET A 250 -24.22 2.24 -4.40
N ASN A 251 -23.08 1.73 -3.98
CA ASN A 251 -22.05 1.19 -4.87
C ASN A 251 -21.79 -0.27 -4.47
N ILE A 252 -21.70 -1.17 -5.45
CA ILE A 252 -21.29 -2.56 -5.27
C ILE A 252 -20.18 -2.82 -6.27
N ALA A 253 -19.07 -3.38 -5.81
CA ALA A 253 -17.95 -3.75 -6.66
C ALA A 253 -17.48 -5.18 -6.35
N VAL A 254 -17.15 -5.90 -7.41
CA VAL A 254 -16.52 -7.23 -7.35
C VAL A 254 -15.25 -7.16 -8.18
N SER A 255 -14.14 -7.60 -7.64
CA SER A 255 -12.87 -7.68 -8.37
C SER A 255 -12.12 -8.95 -8.01
N ASN A 256 -11.39 -9.47 -8.98
CA ASN A 256 -10.45 -10.57 -8.79
C ASN A 256 -9.12 -10.21 -9.44
N VAL A 257 -8.07 -10.30 -8.67
CA VAL A 257 -6.68 -10.10 -9.13
C VAL A 257 -5.97 -11.46 -9.07
N TYR A 258 -5.49 -11.91 -10.20
CA TYR A 258 -4.67 -13.11 -10.30
C TYR A 258 -3.26 -12.73 -10.75
N GLN A 259 -2.25 -13.16 -10.00
CA GLN A 259 -0.83 -12.92 -10.30
C GLN A 259 -0.05 -14.24 -10.20
N LYS A 260 0.87 -14.47 -11.14
CA LYS A 260 1.92 -15.47 -11.04
C LYS A 260 3.25 -14.81 -11.37
N MET A 261 4.26 -14.96 -10.51
CA MET A 261 5.54 -14.31 -10.69
C MET A 261 6.67 -15.14 -10.13
N GLY A 262 7.74 -15.25 -10.93
CA GLY A 262 8.99 -15.86 -10.52
C GLY A 262 9.79 -14.97 -9.56
N PHE A 263 10.65 -15.58 -8.79
CA PHE A 263 11.65 -14.93 -7.96
C PHE A 263 13.04 -15.31 -8.45
N PHE A 264 13.95 -14.38 -8.38
CA PHE A 264 15.35 -14.68 -8.65
C PHE A 264 15.81 -15.84 -7.76
N PRO A 265 16.33 -16.96 -8.34
CA PRO A 265 16.57 -18.19 -7.60
C PRO A 265 17.56 -18.06 -6.45
N GLY A 266 18.39 -17.04 -6.49
CA GLY A 266 19.34 -16.76 -5.45
C GLY A 266 18.81 -15.95 -4.28
N ALA A 267 17.64 -15.31 -4.43
CA ALA A 267 16.99 -14.55 -3.37
C ALA A 267 15.82 -15.29 -2.74
N HIS A 268 15.40 -16.40 -3.32
CA HIS A 268 14.34 -17.28 -2.83
C HIS A 268 14.73 -18.75 -2.97
N GLY A 269 14.36 -19.56 -1.99
CA GLY A 269 14.72 -20.97 -1.94
C GLY A 269 16.20 -21.20 -1.55
N ILE A 270 16.67 -22.42 -1.75
CA ILE A 270 18.10 -22.75 -1.53
C ILE A 270 18.91 -22.13 -2.67
N PRO A 271 19.98 -21.37 -2.36
CA PRO A 271 20.90 -20.87 -3.37
C PRO A 271 21.48 -21.99 -4.24
N ASP A 272 21.21 -21.91 -5.53
CA ASP A 272 21.71 -22.88 -6.49
C ASP A 272 22.14 -22.14 -7.77
N ILE A 273 23.45 -22.10 -8.02
CA ILE A 273 24.03 -21.41 -9.17
C ILE A 273 23.56 -22.02 -10.47
N SER A 274 23.32 -23.34 -10.54
CA SER A 274 22.86 -24.00 -11.77
C SER A 274 21.51 -23.49 -12.27
N ARG A 275 20.68 -22.95 -11.36
CA ARG A 275 19.39 -22.33 -11.71
C ARG A 275 19.50 -20.92 -12.27
N LEU A 276 20.70 -20.36 -12.29
CA LEU A 276 20.98 -19.04 -12.87
C LEU A 276 21.42 -19.13 -14.33
N GLU A 277 21.62 -20.34 -14.86
CA GLU A 277 21.94 -20.56 -16.27
C GLU A 277 20.79 -20.09 -17.18
N ASP A 278 21.16 -19.56 -18.33
CA ASP A 278 20.21 -19.08 -19.33
C ASP A 278 19.49 -20.26 -20.00
N ASP A 279 18.18 -20.23 -20.02
CA ASP A 279 17.31 -21.19 -20.72
C ASP A 279 16.83 -20.66 -22.08
N GLU A 280 17.42 -19.56 -22.57
CA GLU A 280 17.08 -18.86 -23.82
C GLU A 280 15.62 -18.34 -23.87
N ASN A 281 14.87 -18.42 -22.78
CA ASN A 281 13.48 -18.00 -22.69
C ASN A 281 13.21 -17.09 -21.50
N SER A 282 13.40 -15.80 -21.67
CA SER A 282 13.18 -14.81 -20.62
C SER A 282 11.72 -14.63 -20.17
N ARG A 283 10.77 -15.43 -20.67
CA ARG A 283 9.35 -15.40 -20.27
C ARG A 283 8.93 -16.63 -19.46
N ASN A 284 9.82 -17.60 -19.27
CA ASN A 284 9.57 -18.73 -18.39
C ASN A 284 9.40 -18.26 -16.95
N ILE A 285 8.44 -18.87 -16.26
CA ILE A 285 8.26 -18.71 -14.82
C ILE A 285 8.55 -20.06 -14.19
N GLU A 286 9.79 -20.21 -13.74
CA GLU A 286 10.31 -21.42 -13.13
C GLU A 286 10.21 -21.34 -11.59
N LEU A 287 10.66 -22.37 -10.92
CA LEU A 287 10.80 -22.35 -9.46
C LEU A 287 12.03 -21.54 -9.04
N PRO A 288 11.93 -20.74 -7.98
CA PRO A 288 10.73 -20.47 -7.17
C PRO A 288 9.79 -19.43 -7.79
N TYR A 289 8.48 -19.55 -7.51
CA TYR A 289 7.49 -18.54 -7.89
C TYR A 289 6.38 -18.39 -6.86
N SER A 290 5.72 -17.24 -6.86
CA SER A 290 4.49 -16.98 -6.13
C SER A 290 3.29 -16.95 -7.07
N LYS A 291 2.15 -17.42 -6.55
CA LYS A 291 0.85 -17.38 -7.22
C LYS A 291 -0.19 -16.85 -6.24
N VAL A 292 -0.92 -15.83 -6.65
CA VAL A 292 -1.92 -15.18 -5.81
C VAL A 292 -3.23 -15.08 -6.56
N ASN A 293 -4.33 -15.38 -5.88
CA ASN A 293 -5.68 -15.12 -6.34
C ASN A 293 -6.45 -14.37 -5.25
N HIS A 294 -6.81 -13.10 -5.50
CA HIS A 294 -7.45 -12.24 -4.53
C HIS A 294 -8.82 -11.77 -5.02
N LEU A 295 -9.87 -12.40 -4.50
CA LEU A 295 -11.25 -12.01 -4.73
C LEU A 295 -11.68 -10.97 -3.69
N LYS A 296 -12.31 -9.88 -4.16
CA LYS A 296 -12.86 -8.81 -3.31
C LYS A 296 -14.30 -8.51 -3.73
N VAL A 297 -15.18 -8.43 -2.75
CA VAL A 297 -16.56 -7.97 -2.91
C VAL A 297 -16.79 -6.85 -1.91
N THR A 298 -17.13 -5.66 -2.39
CA THR A 298 -17.33 -4.48 -1.55
C THR A 298 -18.66 -3.82 -1.86
N THR A 299 -19.28 -3.21 -0.85
CA THR A 299 -20.44 -2.34 -1.05
C THR A 299 -20.32 -1.10 -0.18
N HIS A 300 -20.65 0.03 -0.75
CA HIS A 300 -20.81 1.31 -0.07
C HIS A 300 -22.26 1.74 -0.15
N GLN A 301 -22.84 2.09 1.00
CA GLN A 301 -24.21 2.57 1.13
C GLN A 301 -24.17 3.95 1.78
N GLN A 302 -24.91 4.91 1.24
CA GLN A 302 -25.01 6.24 1.82
C GLN A 302 -26.43 6.73 1.78
N TYR A 303 -26.90 7.22 2.91
CA TYR A 303 -28.21 7.85 3.05
C TYR A 303 -28.05 9.27 3.58
N LEU A 304 -28.72 10.22 2.93
CA LEU A 304 -28.70 11.64 3.27
C LEU A 304 -30.10 12.08 3.67
N TRP A 305 -30.27 12.64 4.87
CA TRP A 305 -31.54 13.14 5.35
C TRP A 305 -31.33 14.32 6.30
N ASN A 306 -31.89 15.49 5.92
CA ASN A 306 -31.93 16.69 6.78
C ASN A 306 -30.61 17.00 7.53
N GLY A 307 -29.49 17.06 6.81
CA GLY A 307 -28.17 17.34 7.40
C GLY A 307 -27.50 16.14 8.09
N ILE A 308 -28.17 14.98 8.11
CA ILE A 308 -27.63 13.71 8.60
C ILE A 308 -27.15 12.91 7.41
N GLN A 309 -25.91 12.43 7.47
CA GLN A 309 -25.37 11.46 6.52
C GLN A 309 -25.04 10.18 7.27
N LEU A 310 -25.71 9.10 6.92
CA LEU A 310 -25.37 7.75 7.34
C LEU A 310 -24.67 7.03 6.20
N SER A 311 -23.50 6.48 6.44
CA SER A 311 -22.79 5.65 5.46
C SER A 311 -22.33 4.34 6.05
N GLY A 312 -22.33 3.28 5.23
CA GLY A 312 -21.88 1.95 5.59
C GLY A 312 -21.04 1.35 4.47
N ASP A 313 -19.87 0.87 4.83
CA ASP A 313 -18.97 0.11 3.94
C ASP A 313 -18.92 -1.33 4.44
N PHE A 314 -19.14 -2.31 3.55
CA PHE A 314 -19.03 -3.73 3.86
C PHE A 314 -18.19 -4.42 2.80
N GLY A 315 -17.31 -5.31 3.23
CA GLY A 315 -16.41 -6.01 2.33
C GLY A 315 -16.12 -7.44 2.76
N TYR A 316 -16.05 -8.31 1.77
CA TYR A 316 -15.50 -9.65 1.91
C TYR A 316 -14.32 -9.79 0.98
N GLN A 317 -13.23 -10.38 1.49
CA GLN A 317 -12.01 -10.64 0.74
C GLN A 317 -11.59 -12.09 0.96
N PHE A 318 -11.16 -12.73 -0.11
CA PHE A 318 -10.52 -14.04 -0.07
C PHE A 318 -9.19 -13.95 -0.80
N ASN A 319 -8.09 -13.99 -0.05
CA ASN A 319 -6.74 -14.02 -0.58
C ASN A 319 -6.19 -15.45 -0.49
N HIS A 320 -5.94 -16.06 -1.64
CA HIS A 320 -5.30 -17.35 -1.77
C HIS A 320 -3.91 -17.16 -2.38
N ARG A 321 -2.90 -17.34 -1.55
CA ARG A 321 -1.48 -17.24 -1.93
C ARG A 321 -0.83 -18.61 -1.83
N GLU A 322 -0.06 -18.94 -2.85
CA GLU A 322 0.80 -20.12 -2.91
C GLU A 322 2.23 -19.69 -3.23
N GLU A 323 3.20 -20.28 -2.57
CA GLU A 323 4.62 -20.16 -2.88
C GLU A 323 5.15 -21.53 -3.26
N TRP A 324 5.83 -21.58 -4.39
CA TRP A 324 6.30 -22.79 -5.01
C TRP A 324 7.82 -22.76 -5.10
N SER A 325 8.47 -23.80 -4.58
CA SER A 325 9.90 -24.01 -4.64
C SER A 325 10.17 -25.50 -4.87
N ALA A 326 11.23 -25.87 -5.58
CA ALA A 326 11.55 -27.28 -5.75
C ALA A 326 11.63 -27.94 -4.39
N PHE A 327 10.97 -29.10 -4.26
CA PHE A 327 10.98 -29.82 -3.01
C PHE A 327 12.43 -30.05 -2.56
N HIS A 328 12.72 -29.64 -1.38
CA HIS A 328 13.94 -29.94 -0.66
C HIS A 328 13.57 -30.22 0.77
N THR A 329 14.15 -31.22 1.32
CA THR A 329 13.98 -31.51 2.74
C THR A 329 14.96 -30.67 3.54
N HIS A 330 14.46 -29.93 4.53
CA HIS A 330 15.32 -29.29 5.52
C HIS A 330 15.90 -30.30 6.50
N TYR A 331 15.23 -31.44 6.58
CA TYR A 331 15.65 -32.57 7.40
C TYR A 331 15.42 -33.87 6.61
N ASP A 332 16.34 -34.77 6.70
CA ASP A 332 16.36 -36.08 6.00
C ASP A 332 15.14 -36.98 6.27
N THR A 333 14.37 -36.68 7.32
CA THR A 333 13.17 -37.38 7.71
C THR A 333 11.91 -36.93 6.97
N GLN A 334 11.93 -35.75 6.34
CA GLN A 334 10.75 -35.21 5.67
C GLN A 334 10.46 -35.91 4.34
N VAL A 335 9.25 -36.40 4.19
CA VAL A 335 8.79 -37.11 2.99
C VAL A 335 8.21 -36.13 1.99
N MET A 336 8.60 -36.26 0.71
CA MET A 336 8.05 -35.47 -0.38
C MET A 336 6.56 -35.74 -0.54
N PRO A 337 5.71 -34.68 -0.60
CA PRO A 337 4.27 -34.86 -0.82
C PRO A 337 3.98 -35.54 -2.16
N ALA A 338 3.03 -36.48 -2.15
CA ALA A 338 2.61 -37.19 -3.38
C ALA A 338 1.86 -36.27 -4.37
N LYS A 339 1.23 -35.21 -3.87
CA LYS A 339 0.50 -34.24 -4.68
C LYS A 339 1.17 -32.87 -4.54
N ASP A 340 1.41 -32.20 -5.68
CA ASP A 340 2.03 -30.87 -5.74
C ASP A 340 3.34 -30.82 -4.88
N PRO A 341 4.35 -31.64 -5.21
CA PRO A 341 5.55 -31.81 -4.37
C PRO A 341 6.32 -30.48 -4.17
N ASP A 342 6.28 -29.60 -5.14
CA ASP A 342 6.97 -28.32 -5.11
C ASP A 342 6.16 -27.17 -4.52
N ARG A 343 4.95 -27.45 -3.97
CA ARG A 343 4.13 -26.42 -3.32
C ARG A 343 4.57 -26.23 -1.88
N GLU A 344 5.42 -25.23 -1.69
CA GLU A 344 6.09 -24.98 -0.41
C GLU A 344 5.16 -24.43 0.66
N LEU A 345 4.47 -23.31 0.36
CA LEU A 345 3.59 -22.62 1.30
C LEU A 345 2.22 -22.33 0.66
N VAL A 346 1.18 -22.43 1.45
CA VAL A 346 -0.19 -22.07 1.07
C VAL A 346 -0.81 -21.25 2.20
N PHE A 347 -1.41 -20.10 1.85
CA PHE A 347 -2.17 -19.27 2.76
C PHE A 347 -3.54 -18.97 2.19
N LYS A 348 -4.59 -19.18 2.98
CA LYS A 348 -5.98 -18.93 2.62
C LYS A 348 -6.60 -17.99 3.65
N LEU A 349 -6.56 -16.68 3.34
CA LEU A 349 -7.05 -15.64 4.22
C LEU A 349 -8.45 -15.20 3.80
N HIS A 350 -9.42 -15.41 4.69
CA HIS A 350 -10.75 -14.84 4.59
C HIS A 350 -10.84 -13.61 5.49
N THR A 351 -11.29 -12.49 4.95
CA THR A 351 -11.50 -11.25 5.70
C THR A 351 -12.90 -10.71 5.44
N PHE A 352 -13.66 -10.49 6.50
CA PHE A 352 -14.89 -9.71 6.48
C PHE A 352 -14.65 -8.40 7.21
N SER A 353 -15.06 -7.28 6.60
CA SER A 353 -14.90 -5.94 7.15
C SER A 353 -16.19 -5.16 7.06
N SER A 354 -16.51 -4.36 8.09
CA SER A 354 -17.60 -3.40 8.05
C SER A 354 -17.19 -2.08 8.70
N SER A 355 -17.76 -0.98 8.20
CA SER A 355 -17.55 0.37 8.71
C SER A 355 -18.86 1.14 8.62
N LEU A 356 -19.34 1.67 9.73
CA LEU A 356 -20.51 2.53 9.81
C LEU A 356 -20.09 3.91 10.25
N LYS A 357 -20.59 4.95 9.58
CA LYS A 357 -20.27 6.35 9.88
C LYS A 357 -21.56 7.18 9.88
N LEU A 358 -21.74 7.94 10.92
CA LEU A 358 -22.81 8.92 11.08
C LEU A 358 -22.18 10.32 11.12
N ARG A 359 -22.51 11.16 10.15
CA ARG A 359 -22.11 12.58 10.12
C ARG A 359 -23.31 13.44 10.38
N LEU A 360 -23.15 14.37 11.32
CA LEU A 360 -24.16 15.31 11.76
C LEU A 360 -23.62 16.72 11.56
N SER A 361 -24.28 17.52 10.72
CA SER A 361 -24.02 18.95 10.59
C SER A 361 -25.03 19.68 11.46
N SER A 362 -24.66 19.96 12.72
CA SER A 362 -25.56 20.59 13.70
C SER A 362 -25.73 22.10 13.47
N SER A 363 -24.75 22.72 12.82
CA SER A 363 -24.79 24.12 12.38
C SER A 363 -23.75 24.33 11.27
N SER A 364 -23.67 25.54 10.72
CA SER A 364 -22.60 25.93 9.80
C SER A 364 -21.20 25.82 10.40
N SER A 365 -21.10 25.98 11.75
CA SER A 365 -19.83 25.96 12.48
C SER A 365 -19.46 24.59 13.04
N TRP A 366 -20.41 23.72 13.35
CA TRP A 366 -20.16 22.45 14.01
C TRP A 366 -20.54 21.26 13.14
N GLU A 367 -19.58 20.37 12.96
CA GLU A 367 -19.77 19.09 12.28
C GLU A 367 -19.24 17.96 13.20
N HIS A 368 -20.08 16.97 13.45
CA HIS A 368 -19.71 15.78 14.24
C HIS A 368 -19.74 14.54 13.35
N MET A 369 -18.82 13.63 13.59
CA MET A 369 -18.78 12.32 12.96
C MET A 369 -18.57 11.26 14.04
N ALA A 370 -19.49 10.31 14.13
CA ALA A 370 -19.31 9.09 14.89
C ALA A 370 -19.11 7.92 13.93
N GLY A 371 -18.29 6.96 14.28
CA GLY A 371 -18.10 5.78 13.46
C GLY A 371 -17.77 4.54 14.26
N TRP A 372 -18.04 3.41 13.65
CA TRP A 372 -17.76 2.08 14.16
C TRP A 372 -17.20 1.21 13.05
N ASN A 373 -16.15 0.44 13.36
CA ASN A 373 -15.51 -0.49 12.41
C ASN A 373 -15.41 -1.86 13.05
N MET A 374 -15.47 -2.89 12.22
CA MET A 374 -15.26 -4.28 12.62
C MET A 374 -14.55 -5.04 11.51
N GLN A 375 -13.64 -5.93 11.88
CA GLN A 375 -12.98 -6.86 10.95
C GLN A 375 -12.84 -8.24 11.61
N ILE A 376 -13.11 -9.27 10.81
CA ILE A 376 -12.93 -10.68 11.17
C ILE A 376 -12.03 -11.31 10.12
N GLN A 377 -10.98 -11.99 10.58
CA GLN A 377 -10.04 -12.71 9.72
C GLN A 377 -9.91 -14.16 10.16
N LYS A 378 -9.76 -15.04 9.18
CA LYS A 378 -9.40 -16.44 9.38
C LYS A 378 -8.41 -16.85 8.31
N ASN A 379 -7.24 -17.30 8.72
CA ASN A 379 -6.20 -17.83 7.84
C ASN A 379 -6.04 -19.33 8.06
N ALA A 380 -5.99 -20.11 6.98
CA ALA A 380 -5.58 -21.50 6.97
C ALA A 380 -4.28 -21.63 6.18
N ILE A 381 -3.48 -22.62 6.54
CA ILE A 381 -2.16 -22.86 5.95
C ILE A 381 -2.10 -24.22 5.28
N GLY A 382 -1.06 -24.44 4.47
CA GLY A 382 -0.73 -25.70 3.82
C GLY A 382 0.62 -25.60 3.10
N GLY A 383 0.99 -26.66 2.37
CA GLY A 383 2.28 -26.80 1.75
C GLY A 383 3.19 -27.77 2.55
N TYR A 384 4.42 -27.99 2.08
CA TYR A 384 5.36 -28.88 2.77
C TYR A 384 6.24 -28.16 3.80
N SER A 385 6.25 -26.84 3.79
CA SER A 385 7.03 -26.00 4.71
C SER A 385 6.13 -25.20 5.65
N PHE A 386 6.72 -24.63 6.68
CA PHE A 386 6.04 -23.80 7.67
C PHE A 386 6.74 -22.44 7.81
N LEU A 387 5.96 -21.37 7.77
CA LEU A 387 6.44 -20.02 8.05
C LEU A 387 5.51 -19.26 8.99
N LEU A 388 4.20 -19.29 8.72
CA LEU A 388 3.16 -18.58 9.46
C LEU A 388 2.09 -19.55 9.92
N PRO A 389 1.62 -19.49 11.18
CA PRO A 389 0.58 -20.37 11.70
C PRO A 389 -0.83 -20.03 11.20
N GLU A 390 -1.76 -20.97 11.42
CA GLU A 390 -3.18 -20.70 11.33
C GLU A 390 -3.62 -19.74 12.44
N TYR A 391 -4.55 -18.83 12.11
CA TYR A 391 -5.05 -17.88 13.08
C TYR A 391 -6.48 -17.41 12.81
N LYS A 392 -7.10 -16.89 13.87
CA LYS A 392 -8.30 -16.06 13.82
C LYS A 392 -8.00 -14.72 14.46
N ARG A 393 -8.47 -13.65 13.85
CA ARG A 393 -8.33 -12.28 14.36
C ARG A 393 -9.67 -11.58 14.29
N PHE A 394 -10.05 -10.95 15.39
CA PHE A 394 -11.20 -10.07 15.49
C PHE A 394 -10.75 -8.69 15.94
N THR A 395 -11.18 -7.65 15.25
CA THR A 395 -10.94 -6.26 15.67
C THR A 395 -12.22 -5.45 15.55
N THR A 396 -12.44 -4.55 16.51
CA THR A 396 -13.54 -3.60 16.47
C THR A 396 -13.10 -2.31 17.13
N GLY A 397 -13.64 -1.18 16.65
CA GLY A 397 -13.34 0.12 17.22
C GLY A 397 -14.43 1.13 16.94
N ALA A 398 -14.57 2.09 17.85
CA ALA A 398 -15.51 3.19 17.72
C ALA A 398 -14.79 4.53 17.88
N PHE A 399 -15.20 5.53 17.13
CA PHE A 399 -14.62 6.86 17.19
C PHE A 399 -15.65 7.97 17.16
N TRP A 400 -15.23 9.11 17.71
CA TRP A 400 -15.94 10.37 17.61
C TRP A 400 -14.99 11.47 17.19
N LEU A 401 -15.40 12.24 16.19
CA LEU A 401 -14.67 13.39 15.66
C LEU A 401 -15.57 14.60 15.64
N THR A 402 -15.01 15.75 15.98
CA THR A 402 -15.70 17.04 15.90
C THR A 402 -14.84 18.03 15.14
N THR A 403 -15.43 18.72 14.17
CA THR A 403 -14.84 19.86 13.49
C THR A 403 -15.61 21.12 13.88
N PHE A 404 -14.88 22.11 14.38
CA PHE A 404 -15.39 23.43 14.68
C PHE A 404 -14.80 24.44 13.67
N ARG A 405 -15.66 25.12 12.94
CA ARG A 405 -15.29 26.20 12.02
C ARG A 405 -15.55 27.52 12.73
N LEU A 406 -14.48 28.19 13.14
CA LEU A 406 -14.57 29.50 13.76
C LEU A 406 -15.10 30.53 12.76
N ASP A 407 -14.53 30.47 11.54
CA ASP A 407 -14.92 31.26 10.40
C ASP A 407 -14.55 30.52 9.08
N ASN A 408 -14.54 31.22 7.96
CA ASN A 408 -14.16 30.67 6.67
C ASN A 408 -12.63 30.43 6.53
N GLN A 409 -11.83 30.93 7.46
CA GLN A 409 -10.37 30.88 7.43
C GLN A 409 -9.80 29.86 8.42
N LEU A 410 -10.45 29.65 9.55
CA LEU A 410 -9.93 28.84 10.65
C LEU A 410 -10.91 27.73 11.03
N SER A 411 -10.42 26.49 11.00
CA SER A 411 -11.14 25.34 11.53
C SER A 411 -10.24 24.50 12.41
N VAL A 412 -10.82 23.94 13.47
CA VAL A 412 -10.18 23.05 14.42
C VAL A 412 -10.91 21.72 14.38
N THR A 413 -10.18 20.62 14.31
CA THR A 413 -10.74 19.27 14.33
C THR A 413 -10.08 18.48 15.44
N GLY A 414 -10.87 17.77 16.23
CA GLY A 414 -10.36 16.88 17.28
C GLY A 414 -11.23 15.64 17.39
N GLY A 415 -10.61 14.53 17.79
CA GLY A 415 -11.32 13.28 17.93
C GLY A 415 -10.58 12.25 18.77
N ILE A 416 -11.34 11.25 19.19
CA ILE A 416 -10.89 10.11 19.97
C ILE A 416 -11.44 8.82 19.37
N ARG A 417 -10.71 7.74 19.57
CA ARG A 417 -11.09 6.40 19.15
C ARG A 417 -10.62 5.38 20.18
N TYR A 418 -11.42 4.35 20.39
CA TYR A 418 -11.04 3.17 21.15
C TYR A 418 -11.22 1.92 20.30
N ASP A 419 -10.22 1.05 20.32
CA ASP A 419 -10.22 -0.22 19.61
C ASP A 419 -9.96 -1.38 20.53
N ARG A 420 -10.61 -2.50 20.23
CA ARG A 420 -10.35 -3.80 20.85
C ARG A 420 -10.04 -4.81 19.78
N GLY A 421 -8.97 -5.59 19.97
CA GLY A 421 -8.56 -6.68 19.11
C GLY A 421 -8.35 -7.96 19.91
N ARG A 422 -8.65 -9.12 19.31
CA ARG A 422 -8.28 -10.43 19.81
C ARG A 422 -7.65 -11.23 18.70
N ILE A 423 -6.59 -11.91 19.00
CA ILE A 423 -5.87 -12.81 18.11
C ILE A 423 -5.78 -14.18 18.78
N ASP A 424 -6.17 -15.21 18.03
CA ASP A 424 -6.11 -16.60 18.43
C ASP A 424 -5.26 -17.35 17.39
N ILE A 425 -4.08 -17.83 17.80
CA ILE A 425 -3.09 -18.48 16.94
C ILE A 425 -3.00 -19.95 17.35
N THR A 426 -3.13 -20.82 16.35
CA THR A 426 -3.05 -22.26 16.52
C THR A 426 -1.60 -22.70 16.68
N ALA A 427 -1.32 -23.56 17.65
CA ALA A 427 -0.03 -24.18 17.79
C ALA A 427 0.30 -25.08 16.57
N PHE A 428 1.56 -25.11 16.18
CA PHE A 428 2.06 -26.01 15.15
C PHE A 428 3.38 -26.65 15.60
N GLU A 429 3.37 -27.97 15.68
CA GLU A 429 4.55 -28.78 15.94
C GLU A 429 4.96 -29.48 14.65
N ASP A 430 6.26 -29.51 14.34
CA ASP A 430 6.80 -30.17 13.18
C ASP A 430 7.44 -31.51 13.59
N PRO A 431 6.77 -32.65 13.36
CA PRO A 431 7.25 -33.96 13.78
C PRO A 431 8.55 -34.38 13.07
N TYR A 432 8.73 -33.95 11.82
CA TYR A 432 9.96 -34.25 11.07
C TYR A 432 11.17 -33.52 11.65
N LEU A 433 10.97 -32.29 12.07
CA LEU A 433 12.04 -31.50 12.74
C LEU A 433 12.44 -32.14 14.07
N VAL A 434 11.48 -32.56 14.86
CA VAL A 434 11.77 -33.26 16.15
C VAL A 434 12.59 -34.49 15.91
N GLU A 435 12.19 -35.36 14.97
CA GLU A 435 12.96 -36.56 14.63
C GLU A 435 14.39 -36.25 14.14
N TYR A 436 14.52 -35.23 13.28
CA TYR A 436 15.81 -34.77 12.78
C TYR A 436 16.72 -34.31 13.93
N LEU A 437 16.24 -33.45 14.83
CA LEU A 437 17.04 -32.94 15.95
C LEU A 437 17.52 -34.08 16.90
N HIS A 438 16.63 -35.05 17.16
CA HIS A 438 17.05 -36.26 17.93
C HIS A 438 18.17 -37.03 17.21
N ARG A 439 18.04 -37.24 15.89
CA ARG A 439 19.07 -37.94 15.12
C ARG A 439 20.42 -37.21 15.08
N GLN A 440 20.36 -35.85 15.11
CA GLN A 440 21.57 -35.02 15.16
C GLN A 440 22.19 -34.92 16.54
N GLY A 441 21.55 -35.53 17.57
CA GLY A 441 22.06 -35.57 18.93
C GLY A 441 21.95 -34.26 19.71
N TYR A 442 21.02 -33.40 19.35
CA TYR A 442 20.74 -32.18 20.11
C TYR A 442 20.14 -32.52 21.48
N GLU A 443 20.50 -31.72 22.48
CA GLU A 443 19.95 -31.82 23.82
C GLU A 443 18.44 -31.54 23.85
N GLU A 444 17.70 -32.17 24.77
CA GLU A 444 16.24 -32.06 24.85
C GLU A 444 15.75 -30.62 24.99
N GLU A 445 16.51 -29.75 25.67
CA GLU A 445 16.20 -28.32 25.79
C GLU A 445 16.17 -27.61 24.43
N VAL A 446 17.09 -27.93 23.54
CA VAL A 446 17.14 -27.40 22.17
C VAL A 446 15.98 -27.97 21.38
N ILE A 447 15.70 -29.27 21.50
CA ILE A 447 14.56 -29.90 20.80
C ILE A 447 13.25 -29.24 21.23
N GLN A 448 13.03 -29.04 22.51
CA GLN A 448 11.82 -28.36 23.01
C GLN A 448 11.72 -26.91 22.52
N ALA A 449 12.81 -26.19 22.37
CA ALA A 449 12.82 -24.82 21.88
C ALA A 449 12.45 -24.71 20.37
N TYR A 450 12.76 -25.75 19.57
CA TYR A 450 12.59 -25.75 18.12
C TYR A 450 11.41 -26.55 17.61
N ARG A 451 10.91 -27.56 18.37
CA ARG A 451 9.78 -28.42 17.96
C ARG A 451 8.52 -27.63 17.63
N TRP A 452 8.24 -26.60 18.42
CA TRP A 452 7.12 -25.71 18.22
C TRP A 452 7.49 -24.64 17.19
N ARG A 453 7.01 -24.80 15.97
CA ARG A 453 7.12 -23.79 14.93
C ARG A 453 6.13 -22.64 15.19
N SER A 454 5.11 -22.88 15.99
CA SER A 454 4.23 -21.87 16.55
C SER A 454 3.70 -22.34 17.89
N TYR A 455 3.81 -21.47 18.90
CA TYR A 455 3.13 -21.66 20.17
C TYR A 455 1.67 -21.20 20.08
N PRO A 456 0.75 -21.77 20.88
CA PRO A 456 -0.61 -21.24 20.96
C PRO A 456 -0.60 -19.85 21.59
N VAL A 457 -1.28 -18.90 20.95
CA VAL A 457 -1.38 -17.51 21.43
C VAL A 457 -2.84 -17.10 21.42
N ASP A 458 -3.40 -16.78 22.58
CA ASP A 458 -4.69 -16.12 22.71
C ASP A 458 -4.50 -14.80 23.44
N ARG A 459 -4.51 -13.70 22.68
CA ARG A 459 -4.24 -12.37 23.21
C ARG A 459 -5.32 -11.37 22.84
N ALA A 460 -5.70 -10.56 23.83
CA ALA A 460 -6.58 -9.41 23.64
C ALA A 460 -5.79 -8.12 23.84
N TYR A 461 -6.10 -7.13 23.01
CA TYR A 461 -5.50 -5.80 23.00
C TYR A 461 -6.58 -4.74 23.12
N GLY A 462 -6.33 -3.70 23.91
CA GLY A 462 -7.13 -2.49 23.97
C GLY A 462 -6.26 -1.27 23.70
N ASN A 463 -6.66 -0.41 22.77
CA ASN A 463 -5.88 0.75 22.39
C ASN A 463 -6.79 1.96 22.20
N TYR A 464 -6.25 3.14 22.50
CA TYR A 464 -6.88 4.38 22.14
C TYR A 464 -6.01 5.15 21.15
N SER A 465 -6.64 5.86 20.25
CA SER A 465 -6.02 6.88 19.40
C SER A 465 -6.77 8.18 19.54
N CYS A 466 -6.07 9.27 19.34
CA CYS A 466 -6.64 10.61 19.34
C CYS A 466 -5.91 11.48 18.31
N SER A 467 -6.57 12.51 17.87
CA SER A 467 -5.96 13.50 16.99
C SER A 467 -6.60 14.86 17.25
N ALA A 468 -5.78 15.90 17.18
CA ALA A 468 -6.22 17.29 17.17
C ALA A 468 -5.43 18.05 16.09
N GLY A 469 -6.11 18.90 15.36
CA GLY A 469 -5.43 19.66 14.31
C GLY A 469 -6.19 20.93 13.92
N VAL A 470 -5.47 21.76 13.21
CA VAL A 470 -5.90 23.09 12.76
C VAL A 470 -5.68 23.22 11.27
N VAL A 471 -6.64 23.82 10.58
CA VAL A 471 -6.53 24.30 9.21
C VAL A 471 -6.75 25.81 9.24
N TRP A 472 -5.78 26.58 8.77
CA TRP A 472 -5.82 28.03 8.77
C TRP A 472 -5.46 28.59 7.40
N THR A 473 -6.34 29.46 6.87
CA THR A 473 -6.17 30.15 5.58
C THR A 473 -6.10 31.66 5.84
N PRO A 474 -4.95 32.20 6.35
CA PRO A 474 -4.87 33.61 6.80
C PRO A 474 -5.11 34.63 5.68
N ALA A 475 -4.79 34.27 4.44
CA ALA A 475 -5.00 35.08 3.26
C ALA A 475 -5.20 34.18 2.03
N ALA A 476 -5.66 34.78 0.91
CA ALA A 476 -5.76 34.07 -0.35
C ALA A 476 -4.42 33.47 -0.77
N GLY A 477 -4.42 32.21 -1.14
CA GLY A 477 -3.22 31.46 -1.53
C GLY A 477 -2.36 30.93 -0.39
N HIS A 478 -2.71 31.18 0.87
CA HIS A 478 -2.00 30.65 2.04
C HIS A 478 -2.85 29.60 2.74
N LEU A 479 -2.26 28.42 3.00
CA LEU A 479 -2.92 27.36 3.75
C LEU A 479 -1.89 26.74 4.71
N LEU A 480 -2.17 26.85 6.02
CA LEU A 480 -1.40 26.21 7.08
C LEU A 480 -2.23 25.07 7.67
N LYS A 481 -1.57 23.97 7.93
CA LYS A 481 -2.14 22.83 8.66
C LYS A 481 -1.17 22.39 9.74
N MET A 482 -1.70 22.07 10.88
CA MET A 482 -0.98 21.37 11.95
C MET A 482 -1.87 20.25 12.49
N ASN A 483 -1.26 19.13 12.78
CA ASN A 483 -1.94 18.00 13.40
C ASN A 483 -1.02 17.34 14.42
N VAL A 484 -1.58 16.94 15.55
CA VAL A 484 -0.94 16.07 16.51
C VAL A 484 -1.87 14.88 16.75
N GLY A 485 -1.32 13.67 16.73
CA GLY A 485 -2.13 12.48 16.96
C GLY A 485 -1.34 11.33 17.57
N ARG A 486 -2.05 10.48 18.26
CA ARG A 486 -1.59 9.20 18.76
C ARG A 486 -2.20 8.10 17.92
N SER A 487 -1.35 7.27 17.36
CA SER A 487 -1.73 6.11 16.54
C SER A 487 -1.26 4.81 17.19
N PHE A 488 -1.85 3.71 16.78
CA PHE A 488 -1.46 2.38 17.22
C PHE A 488 -1.55 1.36 16.10
N ARG A 489 -0.86 0.22 16.30
CA ARG A 489 -0.96 -0.96 15.47
C ARG A 489 -0.95 -2.21 16.36
N LEU A 490 -1.81 -3.18 16.04
CA LEU A 490 -1.76 -4.49 16.68
C LEU A 490 -0.59 -5.29 16.09
N PRO A 491 0.12 -6.10 16.91
CA PRO A 491 1.14 -6.98 16.40
C PRO A 491 0.58 -7.92 15.32
N GLY A 492 1.38 -8.17 14.28
CA GLY A 492 1.07 -9.15 13.26
C GLY A 492 1.23 -10.58 13.78
N VAL A 493 0.59 -11.55 13.11
CA VAL A 493 0.72 -12.97 13.48
C VAL A 493 2.18 -13.45 13.35
N ASN A 494 2.86 -13.02 12.29
CA ASN A 494 4.29 -13.26 12.11
C ASN A 494 5.14 -12.68 13.25
N GLU A 495 4.78 -11.49 13.74
CA GLU A 495 5.49 -10.83 14.86
C GLU A 495 5.29 -11.55 16.18
N LEU A 496 4.15 -12.22 16.37
CA LEU A 496 3.82 -12.94 17.60
C LEU A 496 4.30 -14.40 17.58
N ALA A 497 4.29 -15.08 16.43
CA ALA A 497 4.34 -16.53 16.40
C ALA A 497 5.11 -17.17 15.24
N SER A 498 5.82 -16.41 14.41
CA SER A 498 6.73 -17.03 13.46
C SER A 498 7.87 -17.75 14.20
N ASN A 499 8.28 -18.90 13.70
CA ASN A 499 9.47 -19.60 14.17
C ASN A 499 10.00 -20.47 13.04
N GLY A 500 10.62 -19.87 12.05
CA GLY A 500 11.06 -20.61 10.90
C GLY A 500 11.88 -19.84 9.88
N VAL A 501 12.34 -20.58 8.90
CA VAL A 501 13.13 -20.05 7.81
C VAL A 501 12.23 -19.28 6.85
N HIS A 502 12.54 -18.02 6.64
CA HIS A 502 11.97 -17.25 5.55
C HIS A 502 12.95 -17.29 4.38
N HIS A 503 12.68 -18.18 3.43
CA HIS A 503 13.62 -18.51 2.35
C HIS A 503 14.01 -17.30 1.51
N GLY A 504 13.09 -16.40 1.23
CA GLY A 504 13.35 -15.17 0.47
C GLY A 504 14.31 -14.19 1.14
N THR A 505 14.66 -14.41 2.40
CA THR A 505 15.51 -13.50 3.19
C THR A 505 16.71 -14.18 3.83
N PHE A 506 16.89 -15.48 3.67
CA PHE A 506 17.97 -16.30 4.25
C PHE A 506 18.16 -16.09 5.75
N ARG A 507 17.07 -16.05 6.49
CA ARG A 507 17.13 -15.87 7.93
C ARG A 507 16.06 -16.68 8.64
N HIS A 508 16.33 -17.02 9.87
CA HIS A 508 15.34 -17.57 10.78
C HIS A 508 14.59 -16.42 11.45
N GLU A 509 13.31 -16.29 11.16
CA GLU A 509 12.44 -15.29 11.80
C GLU A 509 11.76 -15.90 13.02
N LYS A 510 11.87 -15.21 14.16
CA LYS A 510 11.29 -15.63 15.42
C LYS A 510 10.35 -14.55 15.96
N GLY A 511 9.11 -14.95 16.23
CA GLY A 511 8.09 -14.11 16.87
C GLY A 511 8.32 -13.96 18.36
N ASP A 512 7.60 -13.01 18.94
CA ASP A 512 7.53 -12.82 20.38
C ASP A 512 6.05 -12.67 20.80
N ALA A 513 5.51 -13.72 21.44
CA ALA A 513 4.12 -13.75 21.90
C ALA A 513 3.80 -12.69 22.99
N THR A 514 4.81 -12.05 23.57
CA THR A 514 4.67 -11.05 24.62
C THR A 514 4.53 -9.63 24.08
N LEU A 515 4.72 -9.41 22.78
CA LEU A 515 4.66 -8.07 22.18
C LEU A 515 3.36 -7.34 22.49
N SER A 516 3.51 -6.11 22.93
CA SER A 516 2.43 -5.15 23.08
C SER A 516 2.07 -4.49 21.73
N SER A 517 0.92 -3.84 21.67
CA SER A 517 0.56 -3.00 20.52
C SER A 517 1.62 -1.94 20.30
N GLU A 518 2.02 -1.74 19.04
CA GLU A 518 2.86 -0.62 18.65
C GLU A 518 2.08 0.68 18.81
N GLN A 519 2.70 1.69 19.41
CA GLN A 519 2.07 2.97 19.71
C GLN A 519 3.05 4.10 19.45
N GLY A 520 2.53 5.19 18.90
CA GLY A 520 3.36 6.35 18.62
C GLY A 520 2.57 7.64 18.59
N TRP A 521 3.22 8.73 18.97
CA TRP A 521 2.77 10.09 18.78
C TRP A 521 3.40 10.67 17.53
N GLN A 522 2.65 11.48 16.80
CA GLN A 522 3.13 12.17 15.62
C GLN A 522 2.63 13.60 15.61
N ILE A 523 3.52 14.51 15.21
CA ILE A 523 3.23 15.90 14.90
C ILE A 523 3.53 16.12 13.42
N ASP A 524 2.59 16.74 12.72
CA ASP A 524 2.69 17.13 11.32
C ASP A 524 2.41 18.61 11.18
N ALA A 525 3.16 19.28 10.35
CA ALA A 525 2.90 20.64 9.93
C ALA A 525 3.08 20.75 8.40
N SER A 526 2.20 21.47 7.75
CA SER A 526 2.36 21.79 6.33
C SER A 526 1.93 23.23 6.03
N TYR A 527 2.65 23.83 5.11
CA TYR A 527 2.37 25.15 4.58
C TYR A 527 2.29 25.10 3.07
N THR A 528 1.18 25.57 2.52
CA THR A 528 1.00 25.75 1.09
C THR A 528 0.91 27.23 0.76
N LEU A 529 1.73 27.68 -0.17
CA LEU A 529 1.70 29.00 -0.77
C LEU A 529 1.36 28.85 -2.26
N ALA A 530 0.21 29.34 -2.66
CA ALA A 530 -0.20 29.45 -4.06
C ALA A 530 -0.24 30.94 -4.46
N TYR A 531 0.69 31.36 -5.29
CA TYR A 531 0.80 32.76 -5.71
C TYR A 531 0.99 32.83 -7.23
N LYS A 532 0.02 33.43 -7.94
CA LYS A 532 0.01 33.54 -9.42
C LYS A 532 0.28 32.17 -10.07
N LYS A 533 1.47 31.98 -10.64
CA LYS A 533 1.90 30.78 -11.36
C LYS A 533 2.83 29.89 -10.53
N MET A 534 2.91 30.12 -9.23
CA MET A 534 3.78 29.40 -8.33
C MET A 534 2.98 28.72 -7.22
N GLU A 535 3.31 27.49 -6.92
CA GLU A 535 2.83 26.76 -5.75
C GLU A 535 4.04 26.19 -5.00
N LEU A 536 4.11 26.44 -3.71
CA LEU A 536 5.10 25.86 -2.81
C LEU A 536 4.36 25.12 -1.68
N VAL A 537 4.66 23.86 -1.51
CA VAL A 537 4.21 23.07 -0.38
C VAL A 537 5.43 22.60 0.40
N VAL A 538 5.49 22.95 1.68
CA VAL A 538 6.51 22.49 2.61
C VAL A 538 5.80 21.74 3.72
N SER A 539 6.26 20.53 4.00
CA SER A 539 5.73 19.69 5.08
C SER A 539 6.86 19.21 5.97
N SER A 540 6.61 19.17 7.27
CA SER A 540 7.51 18.59 8.26
C SER A 540 6.74 17.64 9.18
N PHE A 541 7.43 16.63 9.68
CA PHE A 541 6.84 15.65 10.59
C PHE A 541 7.86 15.17 11.62
N ALA A 542 7.35 14.77 12.78
CA ALA A 542 8.10 14.06 13.79
C ALA A 542 7.20 13.01 14.44
N SER A 543 7.66 11.77 14.50
CA SER A 543 6.95 10.63 15.10
C SER A 543 7.86 9.94 16.09
N TRP A 544 7.38 9.71 17.30
CA TRP A 544 8.10 8.95 18.31
C TRP A 544 7.25 7.78 18.77
N PHE A 545 7.89 6.61 18.83
CA PHE A 545 7.28 5.35 19.20
C PHE A 545 7.85 4.90 20.54
N ASP A 546 6.97 4.36 21.39
CA ASP A 546 7.37 3.76 22.66
C ASP A 546 7.83 2.31 22.46
N ASN A 547 7.24 1.61 21.49
CA ASN A 547 7.54 0.22 21.15
C ASN A 547 7.38 -0.06 19.64
N TYR A 548 8.21 0.56 18.82
CA TYR A 548 8.28 0.27 17.38
C TYR A 548 8.71 -1.19 17.18
N ILE A 549 7.82 -2.01 16.58
CA ILE A 549 8.10 -3.42 16.35
C ILE A 549 8.96 -3.58 15.09
N TYR A 550 10.13 -4.18 15.26
CA TYR A 550 11.07 -4.43 14.17
C TYR A 550 11.72 -5.81 14.32
N LEU A 551 12.37 -6.25 13.26
CA LEU A 551 13.07 -7.53 13.25
C LEU A 551 14.53 -7.32 13.62
N ARG A 552 14.89 -7.71 14.84
CA ARG A 552 16.19 -7.51 15.47
C ARG A 552 17.12 -8.67 15.17
N PRO A 553 18.35 -8.45 14.64
CA PRO A 553 19.37 -9.50 14.53
C PRO A 553 19.87 -9.89 15.92
N MET A 554 19.83 -11.19 16.25
CA MET A 554 20.24 -11.69 17.57
C MET A 554 21.74 -11.98 17.66
N GLY A 555 22.44 -12.11 16.55
CA GLY A 555 23.86 -12.48 16.51
C GLY A 555 24.10 -13.98 16.68
N GLU A 556 23.04 -14.78 16.67
CA GLU A 556 23.04 -16.23 16.81
C GLU A 556 22.70 -16.90 15.49
N TRP A 557 23.23 -18.10 15.27
CA TRP A 557 22.88 -18.94 14.12
C TRP A 557 21.81 -19.95 14.50
N SER A 558 20.89 -20.17 13.58
CA SER A 558 19.85 -21.18 13.74
C SER A 558 20.44 -22.59 13.64
N VAL A 559 19.89 -23.53 14.41
CA VAL A 559 20.15 -24.95 14.24
C VAL A 559 19.40 -25.55 13.04
N LEU A 560 18.44 -24.84 12.50
CA LEU A 560 17.70 -25.27 11.30
C LEU A 560 18.62 -25.20 10.08
N PRO A 561 18.63 -26.22 9.22
CA PRO A 561 19.37 -26.20 7.97
C PRO A 561 18.99 -25.01 7.11
N HIS A 562 19.95 -24.40 6.44
CA HIS A 562 19.77 -23.27 5.50
C HIS A 562 19.09 -22.02 6.10
N ALA A 563 18.97 -21.92 7.42
CA ALA A 563 18.21 -20.87 8.09
C ALA A 563 18.99 -19.55 8.30
N GLY A 564 20.32 -19.60 8.29
CA GLY A 564 21.15 -18.42 8.56
C GLY A 564 21.03 -17.90 10.00
N GLN A 565 21.17 -16.61 10.16
CA GLN A 565 21.07 -15.95 11.47
C GLN A 565 19.64 -15.87 11.98
N ILE A 566 19.51 -15.90 13.30
CA ILE A 566 18.22 -15.67 13.98
C ILE A 566 17.95 -14.18 14.07
N TYR A 567 16.76 -13.80 13.63
CA TYR A 567 16.17 -12.48 13.79
C TYR A 567 14.89 -12.60 14.60
N GLN A 568 14.77 -11.84 15.67
CA GLN A 568 13.59 -11.86 16.54
C GLN A 568 12.80 -10.56 16.43
N TYR A 569 11.48 -10.66 16.33
CA TYR A 569 10.61 -9.50 16.44
C TYR A 569 10.70 -8.92 17.84
N SER A 570 10.97 -7.64 17.94
CA SER A 570 11.21 -6.93 19.20
C SER A 570 10.65 -5.54 19.13
N GLY A 571 10.21 -5.00 20.27
CA GLY A 571 9.84 -3.59 20.39
C GLY A 571 11.07 -2.73 20.72
N ALA A 572 11.13 -1.51 20.17
CA ALA A 572 12.12 -0.50 20.52
C ALA A 572 11.53 0.90 20.56
N ARG A 573 12.13 1.78 21.35
CA ARG A 573 11.82 3.21 21.28
C ARG A 573 12.43 3.79 20.02
N ALA A 574 11.60 4.37 19.15
CA ALA A 574 12.03 4.83 17.86
C ALA A 574 11.62 6.29 17.61
N LEU A 575 12.42 6.97 16.80
CA LEU A 575 12.16 8.33 16.33
C LEU A 575 12.23 8.36 14.81
N PHE A 576 11.22 8.96 14.19
CA PHE A 576 11.17 9.32 12.78
C PHE A 576 10.94 10.83 12.70
N MET A 577 11.73 11.51 11.91
CA MET A 577 11.48 12.92 11.61
C MET A 577 11.93 13.25 10.19
N GLY A 578 11.35 14.28 9.62
CA GLY A 578 11.72 14.64 8.27
C GLY A 578 10.94 15.82 7.70
N GLY A 579 11.17 16.04 6.43
CA GLY A 579 10.50 17.09 5.69
C GLY A 579 10.41 16.79 4.21
N GLU A 580 9.41 17.39 3.61
CA GLU A 580 9.11 17.30 2.18
C GLU A 580 8.96 18.71 1.62
N ILE A 581 9.43 18.92 0.41
CA ILE A 581 9.21 20.14 -0.38
C ILE A 581 8.67 19.77 -1.75
N ASN A 582 7.63 20.46 -2.19
CA ASN A 582 7.09 20.39 -3.54
C ASN A 582 6.91 21.82 -4.03
N PHE A 583 7.78 22.25 -4.93
CA PHE A 583 7.73 23.55 -5.56
C PHE A 583 7.33 23.37 -7.03
N ASN A 584 6.34 24.11 -7.47
CA ASN A 584 5.82 24.08 -8.83
C ASN A 584 5.67 25.49 -9.36
N MET A 585 6.21 25.76 -10.54
CA MET A 585 6.18 27.10 -11.13
C MET A 585 5.98 27.03 -12.64
N ASP A 586 4.94 27.68 -13.13
CA ASP A 586 4.80 27.98 -14.56
C ASP A 586 5.61 29.21 -14.91
N PHE A 587 6.63 29.05 -15.73
CA PHE A 587 7.42 30.16 -16.23
C PHE A 587 7.43 30.16 -17.76
N LEU A 588 7.62 31.33 -18.37
CA LEU A 588 7.37 31.50 -19.78
C LEU A 588 5.94 31.03 -20.19
N ARG A 589 5.64 30.91 -21.49
CA ARG A 589 4.27 30.62 -21.95
C ARG A 589 3.88 29.14 -21.86
N HIS A 590 4.89 28.25 -21.87
CA HIS A 590 4.65 26.81 -22.06
C HIS A 590 5.49 25.93 -21.14
N PHE A 591 6.29 26.51 -20.26
CA PHE A 591 7.20 25.77 -19.41
C PHE A 591 6.71 25.73 -17.97
N ASN A 592 6.83 24.56 -17.37
CA ASN A 592 6.61 24.32 -15.96
C ASN A 592 7.87 23.69 -15.37
N TYR A 593 8.29 24.18 -14.22
CA TYR A 593 9.35 23.59 -13.43
C TYR A 593 8.78 23.08 -12.12
N ARG A 594 9.10 21.83 -11.79
CA ARG A 594 8.74 21.23 -10.51
C ARG A 594 9.96 20.67 -9.81
N LEU A 595 10.13 21.04 -8.54
CA LEU A 595 11.12 20.49 -7.61
C LEU A 595 10.40 19.70 -6.54
N VAL A 596 10.81 18.44 -6.35
CA VAL A 596 10.36 17.58 -5.25
C VAL A 596 11.60 17.18 -4.46
N GLY A 597 11.60 17.42 -3.16
CA GLY A 597 12.67 17.02 -2.26
C GLY A 597 12.11 16.36 -1.01
N GLU A 598 12.85 15.42 -0.46
CA GLU A 598 12.42 14.68 0.73
C GLU A 598 13.63 14.21 1.55
N TYR A 599 13.41 14.20 2.86
CA TYR A 599 14.38 13.71 3.83
C TYR A 599 13.67 13.01 4.98
N VAL A 600 14.15 11.84 5.34
CA VAL A 600 13.68 11.04 6.48
C VAL A 600 14.87 10.66 7.35
N TYR A 601 14.80 11.06 8.61
CA TYR A 601 15.72 10.64 9.66
C TYR A 601 15.04 9.60 10.53
N THR A 602 15.68 8.46 10.74
CA THR A 602 15.21 7.41 11.63
C THR A 602 16.24 7.11 12.72
N TYR A 603 15.80 6.77 13.91
CA TYR A 603 16.67 6.46 15.02
C TYR A 603 16.05 5.45 15.98
N ASN A 604 16.71 4.33 16.19
CA ASN A 604 16.44 3.37 17.24
C ASN A 604 17.15 3.86 18.51
N ARG A 605 16.38 4.29 19.51
CA ARG A 605 16.91 4.93 20.73
C ARG A 605 17.52 3.90 21.68
N ASP A 606 17.16 2.61 21.55
CA ASP A 606 17.66 1.54 22.42
C ASP A 606 18.98 0.95 21.90
N GLU A 607 19.14 0.88 20.57
CA GLU A 607 20.38 0.39 19.94
C GLU A 607 21.32 1.52 19.48
N HIS A 608 20.91 2.77 19.56
CA HIS A 608 21.66 3.95 19.11
C HIS A 608 22.07 3.91 17.63
N THR A 609 21.24 3.30 16.77
CA THR A 609 21.46 3.16 15.33
C THR A 609 20.30 3.76 14.52
N ALA A 610 20.44 3.82 13.20
CA ALA A 610 19.27 4.03 12.33
C ALA A 610 18.36 2.78 12.35
N LEU A 611 17.14 2.93 11.85
CA LEU A 611 16.24 1.79 11.57
C LEU A 611 16.50 1.26 10.16
N SER A 612 16.25 -0.03 9.97
CA SER A 612 16.39 -0.68 8.65
C SER A 612 15.43 -0.08 7.63
N PHE A 613 15.82 -0.09 6.36
CA PHE A 613 15.05 0.46 5.24
C PHE A 613 14.73 1.95 5.40
N SER A 614 15.63 2.74 5.98
CA SER A 614 15.50 4.20 6.07
C SER A 614 15.70 4.84 4.71
N PRO A 615 14.74 5.60 4.15
CA PRO A 615 14.89 6.21 2.84
C PRO A 615 16.09 7.16 2.78
N PRO A 616 16.93 7.13 1.72
CA PRO A 616 17.94 8.14 1.49
C PRO A 616 17.31 9.48 1.12
N VAL A 617 18.06 10.57 1.28
CA VAL A 617 17.66 11.87 0.74
C VAL A 617 17.43 11.74 -0.75
N SER A 618 16.33 12.26 -1.24
CA SER A 618 15.97 12.22 -2.66
C SER A 618 15.51 13.60 -3.13
N MET A 619 15.91 13.96 -4.32
CA MET A 619 15.52 15.20 -4.98
C MET A 619 15.22 14.94 -6.45
N ARG A 620 14.12 15.48 -6.96
CA ARG A 620 13.69 15.41 -8.35
C ARG A 620 13.51 16.82 -8.91
N ASN A 621 14.15 17.09 -10.02
CA ASN A 621 14.00 18.32 -10.80
C ASN A 621 13.31 17.94 -12.10
N ILE A 622 12.12 18.48 -12.36
CA ILE A 622 11.31 18.13 -13.51
C ILE A 622 11.03 19.40 -14.30
N LEU A 623 11.48 19.43 -15.54
CA LEU A 623 11.18 20.48 -16.50
C LEU A 623 10.17 19.94 -17.51
N THR A 624 9.02 20.58 -17.61
CA THR A 624 7.94 20.20 -18.53
C THR A 624 7.65 21.30 -19.53
N TRP A 625 7.52 20.95 -20.79
CA TRP A 625 7.02 21.80 -21.84
C TRP A 625 5.64 21.36 -22.30
N ASN A 626 4.67 22.29 -22.20
CA ASN A 626 3.25 22.04 -22.49
C ASN A 626 2.79 22.92 -23.65
N LYS A 627 2.23 22.33 -24.69
CA LYS A 627 1.64 23.07 -25.81
C LYS A 627 0.35 22.39 -26.28
N LYS A 628 -0.80 22.95 -25.92
CA LYS A 628 -2.13 22.36 -26.17
C LYS A 628 -2.17 20.87 -25.71
N ASP A 629 -2.28 19.98 -26.70
CA ASP A 629 -2.44 18.55 -26.50
C ASP A 629 -1.11 17.79 -26.42
N PHE A 630 0.01 18.50 -26.41
CA PHE A 630 1.35 17.93 -26.41
C PHE A 630 2.16 18.33 -25.18
N GLN A 631 2.77 17.36 -24.51
CA GLN A 631 3.62 17.57 -23.35
C GLN A 631 4.93 16.81 -23.52
N LEU A 632 6.06 17.44 -23.16
CA LEU A 632 7.36 16.79 -23.00
C LEU A 632 7.90 17.10 -21.60
N TYR A 633 8.62 16.17 -21.00
CA TYR A 633 9.32 16.41 -19.75
C TYR A 633 10.71 15.79 -19.73
N ALA A 634 11.60 16.43 -18.98
CA ALA A 634 12.88 15.89 -18.57
C ALA A 634 12.97 15.94 -17.04
N GLU A 635 13.37 14.83 -16.44
CA GLU A 635 13.50 14.69 -15.00
C GLU A 635 14.92 14.27 -14.64
N LEU A 636 15.53 14.99 -13.69
CA LEU A 636 16.78 14.63 -13.02
C LEU A 636 16.44 14.18 -11.61
N GLN A 637 16.63 12.89 -11.32
CA GLN A 637 16.47 12.32 -9.99
C GLN A 637 17.84 12.12 -9.34
N SER A 638 18.08 12.78 -8.22
CA SER A 638 19.29 12.65 -7.42
C SER A 638 18.95 11.92 -6.12
N ILE A 639 19.63 10.82 -5.85
CA ILE A 639 19.48 9.99 -4.66
C ILE A 639 20.81 10.02 -3.93
N ALA A 640 20.82 10.48 -2.69
CA ALA A 640 22.04 10.51 -1.88
C ALA A 640 22.46 9.10 -1.44
N SER A 641 23.73 8.93 -1.08
CA SER A 641 24.18 7.70 -0.44
C SER A 641 23.50 7.51 0.92
N GLN A 642 23.08 6.29 1.22
CA GLN A 642 22.58 5.95 2.55
C GLN A 642 23.71 5.34 3.38
N ASN A 643 24.26 6.18 4.26
CA ASN A 643 25.36 5.81 5.16
C ASN A 643 24.90 5.57 6.61
N ARG A 644 23.68 6.01 6.93
CA ARG A 644 23.03 5.78 8.22
C ARG A 644 22.23 4.50 8.16
N ILE A 645 22.81 3.44 8.66
CA ILE A 645 22.31 2.07 8.53
C ILE A 645 21.98 1.49 9.90
N ALA A 646 21.09 0.51 9.91
CA ALA A 646 20.81 -0.33 11.07
C ALA A 646 21.92 -1.36 11.30
N ARG A 647 21.82 -2.09 12.39
CA ARG A 647 22.67 -3.26 12.64
C ARG A 647 22.42 -4.34 11.58
N ASN A 648 23.48 -4.96 11.04
CA ASN A 648 23.43 -5.93 9.94
C ASN A 648 22.79 -5.40 8.65
N GLU A 649 22.97 -4.13 8.37
CA GLU A 649 22.51 -3.50 7.12
C GLU A 649 23.70 -2.88 6.39
N ASP A 650 23.72 -2.93 5.06
CA ASP A 650 24.80 -2.40 4.24
C ASP A 650 24.51 -0.97 3.78
N ARG A 651 25.57 -0.19 3.63
CA ARG A 651 25.49 1.13 3.02
C ARG A 651 25.09 1.02 1.56
N THR A 652 24.40 2.02 1.05
CA THR A 652 23.99 2.05 -0.35
C THR A 652 24.55 3.29 -1.02
N PRO A 653 25.27 3.16 -2.14
CA PRO A 653 25.77 4.30 -2.91
C PRO A 653 24.64 5.18 -3.41
N GLY A 654 24.91 6.48 -3.56
CA GLY A 654 23.99 7.40 -4.21
C GLY A 654 23.95 7.19 -5.72
N ALA A 655 22.90 7.74 -6.36
CA ALA A 655 22.71 7.67 -7.81
C ALA A 655 22.12 8.95 -8.37
N CYS A 656 22.41 9.22 -9.64
CA CYS A 656 21.82 10.30 -10.41
C CYS A 656 21.21 9.70 -11.69
N LEU A 657 19.89 9.82 -11.83
CA LEU A 657 19.13 9.22 -12.91
C LEU A 657 18.47 10.29 -13.75
N ILE A 658 18.50 10.10 -15.08
CA ILE A 658 17.81 10.95 -16.04
C ILE A 658 16.63 10.19 -16.60
N HIS A 659 15.46 10.82 -16.57
CA HIS A 659 14.24 10.30 -17.20
C HIS A 659 13.71 11.31 -18.20
N LEU A 660 13.22 10.83 -19.33
CA LEU A 660 12.58 11.63 -20.37
C LEU A 660 11.19 11.08 -20.65
N GLY A 661 10.29 11.92 -21.07
CA GLY A 661 9.00 11.44 -21.55
C GLY A 661 8.15 12.53 -22.15
N GLY A 662 7.00 12.13 -22.64
CA GLY A 662 6.03 13.02 -23.21
C GLY A 662 4.69 12.32 -23.43
N SER A 663 3.67 13.13 -23.66
CA SER A 663 2.34 12.63 -24.00
C SER A 663 1.70 13.50 -25.07
N ILE A 664 0.86 12.88 -25.87
CA ILE A 664 0.01 13.55 -26.86
C ILE A 664 -1.43 13.12 -26.63
N HIS A 665 -2.33 14.11 -26.66
CA HIS A 665 -3.77 13.91 -26.65
C HIS A 665 -4.32 14.26 -28.04
N ILE A 666 -4.99 13.31 -28.68
CA ILE A 666 -5.56 13.45 -30.02
C ILE A 666 -7.08 13.37 -29.89
N PRO A 667 -7.78 14.52 -29.85
CA PRO A 667 -9.24 14.54 -29.73
C PRO A 667 -9.89 14.05 -31.03
N MET A 668 -10.83 13.13 -30.90
CA MET A 668 -11.66 12.61 -31.99
C MET A 668 -13.15 12.75 -31.65
N ALA A 669 -14.03 12.73 -32.66
CA ALA A 669 -15.45 12.97 -32.46
C ALA A 669 -16.16 12.04 -31.44
N LYS A 670 -15.70 10.79 -31.30
CA LYS A 670 -16.31 9.78 -30.41
C LYS A 670 -15.31 9.09 -29.48
N ALA A 671 -14.03 9.39 -29.63
CA ALA A 671 -12.96 8.79 -28.84
C ALA A 671 -11.81 9.79 -28.75
N ASP A 672 -11.11 9.80 -27.63
CA ASP A 672 -9.88 10.54 -27.47
C ASP A 672 -8.72 9.53 -27.42
N ILE A 673 -7.58 9.85 -28.03
CA ILE A 673 -6.41 8.97 -27.96
C ILE A 673 -5.36 9.67 -27.13
N GLU A 674 -4.98 9.05 -26.04
CA GLU A 674 -3.86 9.49 -25.20
C GLU A 674 -2.67 8.55 -25.43
N ILE A 675 -1.55 9.07 -25.92
CA ILE A 675 -0.30 8.31 -26.09
C ILE A 675 0.73 8.92 -25.16
N SER A 676 1.32 8.11 -24.30
CA SER A 676 2.43 8.50 -23.43
C SER A 676 3.66 7.66 -23.74
N LEU A 677 4.79 8.33 -23.89
CA LEU A 677 6.10 7.74 -24.10
C LEU A 677 7.00 8.11 -22.95
N GLY A 678 7.84 7.18 -22.48
CA GLY A 678 8.78 7.41 -21.40
C GLY A 678 10.08 6.65 -21.58
N ILE A 679 11.16 7.24 -21.11
CA ILE A 679 12.47 6.60 -20.99
C ILE A 679 12.89 6.75 -19.51
N ARG A 680 13.02 5.64 -18.83
CA ARG A 680 13.53 5.61 -17.45
C ARG A 680 15.00 5.20 -17.47
N ASN A 681 15.79 5.79 -16.56
CA ASN A 681 17.22 5.54 -16.46
C ASN A 681 17.92 5.62 -17.83
N LEU A 682 17.82 6.78 -18.49
CA LEU A 682 18.31 7.02 -19.86
C LEU A 682 19.77 6.62 -20.03
N SER A 683 20.61 6.89 -19.04
CA SER A 683 22.05 6.64 -19.04
C SER A 683 22.42 5.22 -18.65
N ASP A 684 21.45 4.33 -18.42
CA ASP A 684 21.65 2.93 -18.00
C ASP A 684 22.56 2.79 -16.76
N VAL A 685 22.37 3.69 -15.79
CA VAL A 685 23.17 3.74 -14.55
C VAL A 685 22.87 2.52 -13.69
N LYS A 686 23.91 1.82 -13.23
CA LYS A 686 23.83 0.83 -12.16
C LYS A 686 23.56 1.54 -10.83
N TYR A 687 22.46 1.19 -10.18
CA TYR A 687 22.14 1.72 -8.86
C TYR A 687 21.34 0.70 -8.03
N TYR A 688 21.32 0.92 -6.72
CA TYR A 688 20.59 0.08 -5.77
C TYR A 688 19.52 0.92 -5.05
N ASN A 689 18.32 0.38 -4.94
CA ASN A 689 17.32 0.96 -4.07
C ASN A 689 17.56 0.49 -2.63
N HIS A 690 17.85 1.42 -1.71
CA HIS A 690 18.07 1.09 -0.30
C HIS A 690 16.87 0.37 0.35
N LEU A 691 15.67 0.54 -0.20
CA LEU A 691 14.43 -0.06 0.28
C LEU A 691 14.14 -1.44 -0.34
N SER A 692 14.93 -1.89 -1.32
CA SER A 692 14.77 -3.19 -1.97
C SER A 692 15.45 -4.31 -1.18
N PHE A 693 14.78 -5.45 -1.07
CA PHE A 693 15.41 -6.67 -0.51
C PHE A 693 16.51 -7.21 -1.39
N TYR A 694 16.41 -7.04 -2.72
CA TYR A 694 17.44 -7.50 -3.66
C TYR A 694 18.79 -6.80 -3.45
N ARG A 695 18.81 -5.63 -2.81
CA ARG A 695 20.04 -4.95 -2.42
C ARG A 695 20.95 -5.83 -1.53
N LYS A 696 20.36 -6.64 -0.64
CA LYS A 696 21.13 -7.53 0.27
C LYS A 696 21.92 -8.60 -0.46
N VAL A 697 21.50 -8.97 -1.65
CA VAL A 697 22.17 -9.92 -2.53
C VAL A 697 22.83 -9.22 -3.72
N GLU A 698 23.09 -7.92 -3.58
CA GLU A 698 23.78 -7.07 -4.56
C GLU A 698 23.17 -7.05 -5.97
N ILE A 699 21.85 -7.27 -6.06
CA ILE A 699 21.12 -7.16 -7.32
C ILE A 699 20.74 -5.70 -7.56
N PRO A 700 21.18 -5.10 -8.68
CA PRO A 700 20.84 -3.72 -9.01
C PRO A 700 19.38 -3.58 -9.45
N GLU A 701 18.89 -2.35 -9.37
CA GLU A 701 17.60 -1.96 -9.95
C GLU A 701 17.61 -2.08 -11.47
N PRO A 702 16.40 -2.16 -12.08
CA PRO A 702 16.29 -2.25 -13.55
C PRO A 702 17.05 -1.16 -14.30
N GLY A 703 17.70 -1.52 -15.40
CA GLY A 703 18.40 -0.61 -16.28
C GLY A 703 17.48 0.29 -17.09
N ARG A 704 17.97 0.77 -18.22
CA ARG A 704 17.21 1.65 -19.14
C ARG A 704 15.93 0.97 -19.64
N SER A 705 14.81 1.70 -19.56
CA SER A 705 13.49 1.24 -19.98
C SER A 705 12.82 2.24 -20.91
N PHE A 706 12.46 1.81 -22.11
CA PHE A 706 11.51 2.52 -22.96
C PHE A 706 10.11 2.03 -22.61
N GLN A 707 9.18 2.96 -22.46
CA GLN A 707 7.79 2.68 -22.11
C GLN A 707 6.85 3.38 -23.08
N ILE A 708 5.79 2.69 -23.47
CA ILE A 708 4.67 3.24 -24.23
C ILE A 708 3.36 2.88 -23.53
N SER A 709 2.47 3.85 -23.41
CA SER A 709 1.09 3.65 -22.97
C SER A 709 0.16 4.32 -23.95
N ILE A 710 -0.86 3.59 -24.40
CA ILE A 710 -1.91 4.12 -25.29
C ILE A 710 -3.24 3.90 -24.59
N LYS A 711 -4.04 4.95 -24.46
CA LYS A 711 -5.40 4.89 -23.91
C LYS A 711 -6.38 5.53 -24.86
N VAL A 712 -7.50 4.86 -25.06
CA VAL A 712 -8.56 5.27 -25.96
C VAL A 712 -9.88 5.24 -25.22
N PRO A 713 -10.19 6.29 -24.42
CA PRO A 713 -11.53 6.47 -23.88
C PRO A 713 -12.51 6.85 -24.99
N PHE A 714 -13.71 6.29 -24.93
CA PHE A 714 -14.78 6.58 -25.87
C PHE A 714 -16.11 6.74 -25.17
N LYS A 715 -16.99 7.55 -25.73
CA LYS A 715 -18.35 7.75 -25.23
C LYS A 715 -19.36 7.95 -26.35
N GLN A 716 -20.58 7.46 -26.10
CA GLN A 716 -21.76 7.70 -26.95
C GLN A 716 -22.94 8.05 -26.07
N LEU A 717 -23.52 9.21 -26.29
CA LEU A 717 -24.75 9.62 -25.60
C LEU A 717 -25.89 8.70 -26.01
N LEU A 718 -26.69 8.29 -25.03
CA LEU A 718 -27.91 7.51 -25.23
C LEU A 718 -29.09 8.45 -25.26
N LYS A 719 -30.01 8.20 -26.19
CA LYS A 719 -31.25 8.96 -26.30
C LYS A 719 -32.21 8.67 -25.14
#